data_69099453ea770a507346c11579375d20
#
_entry.id   69099453ea770a507346c11579375d20
#
_cell.length_a   1.000
_cell.length_b   1.000
_cell.length_c   1.000
_cell.angle_alpha   90.00
_cell.angle_beta   90.00
_cell.angle_gamma   90.00
#
_symmetry.space_group_name_H-M   'P 1'
#
loop_
_entity.id
_entity.type
_entity.pdbx_description
1 polymer ?
#
loop_
_entity_poly.entity_id
_entity_poly.type
_entity_poly.pdbx_seq_one_letter_code
_entity_poly.pdbx_strand_id
1 'polypeptide(L)'
;MNSCKHRAWLSIHGKDKFLLHCASTLNDIITGLDKPASKSPSLVVMFGSAAKGTLLANTFPTSKTCVNSRASHGVTLQLDPTTAFSDRPMLIAHEDISKRSTFVAEPAVALCHRQTTDTSIRGCGIRNMQHQVDPMVPWLEQVLNQEPSTAAHPRLLFIASPSEKRSEAAVKSCLVKILRARLKQPKFDISSHVSVYVKHTSIQTLTDRVKREVDTSRNERVRSYTLLNAVHFDILFRKACDHFVSNERTPFDMIAASRSHRPVSTRLPTYLSALFDSVDDLDETLEFAIPFMAGCLAVDNYAYDVPLFDPLKVFQTHYKSACIEAAGNKMLKSSRNGGDVVLLLRSELVSLIEQHFVQRSKILCPNPRMRLLADFRHWLMTRKLHRVCLACVQADPQHKLQCGHLVCENCLTAMGSCLESDPYLYQLSRCPLCSQASETSVRVKPATAGLRVLSIDGGGIRAAIPIQFLCALEKAIGLDMPIQEHFDLAYGTSSGGLVILALYGLGMRPEESFTLFKQLSTRIFRGRSQWGLGLAATVYTLVTSCRHGRFPASDIEDALAEIFGEATMLDLQYVSSIGARVGLPVVDAETLDTCLVTSYNGTSSRHGDERYTDMSTYRLLQSKDAASEIRIKDAARCTSAAPWYFTPYKMPGHSTFMDGGLSDNNPCMLAVQELQKMAPGLSRSDHFVSVGTGISTTKKVAKSSVYPSLLFGNSSLQQTAKHYLNENFDGDKRFALMRQILAISLPGGIAGIDEWLHRFNLPIEGELPDLSDVSAVESLAEAARAYFTADPTVRDLADAALALTFYFELQPGRMPVYERGSYTCYGMIRCRIPGVNPAFCQLLQMLDCLDANFQIQMQVNDSREPMSECLDRHGNFSKLVCLRVSSLDDELDIRLRLHEDRIHHISASPLTFKTLVDLQMLEWSALKEAQTATKVVSKKRRLDDSPLQADKRRRLDAT
;
A
#
# COMPACT_ATOMS: atom_id res chain seq x y z
N MET A 1 -23.48 -26.20 -17.20
CA MET A 1 -22.94 -25.55 -18.43
C MET A 1 -24.11 -25.05 -19.27
N ASN A 2 -24.73 -23.94 -18.89
CA ASN A 2 -25.90 -23.40 -19.56
C ASN A 2 -25.55 -22.11 -20.30
N SER A 3 -25.77 -22.16 -21.62
CA SER A 3 -25.95 -21.04 -22.56
C SER A 3 -25.03 -19.83 -22.37
N CYS A 4 -23.81 -19.89 -22.90
CA CYS A 4 -23.10 -18.69 -23.33
C CYS A 4 -23.94 -18.00 -24.42
N LYS A 5 -24.65 -16.95 -24.05
CA LYS A 5 -25.25 -16.04 -25.02
C LYS A 5 -24.10 -15.34 -25.76
N HIS A 6 -24.13 -15.46 -27.10
CA HIS A 6 -23.13 -14.97 -28.05
C HIS A 6 -22.85 -13.46 -27.90
N ARG A 7 -21.92 -13.07 -27.06
CA ARG A 7 -21.40 -11.71 -27.02
C ARG A 7 -20.01 -11.68 -27.65
N ALA A 8 -19.73 -10.64 -28.41
CA ALA A 8 -18.38 -10.42 -28.92
C ALA A 8 -17.43 -10.24 -27.72
N TRP A 9 -16.29 -10.92 -27.72
CA TRP A 9 -15.23 -10.75 -26.73
C TRP A 9 -14.61 -9.35 -26.80
N LEU A 10 -14.31 -8.90 -28.03
CA LEU A 10 -13.82 -7.56 -28.32
C LEU A 10 -14.75 -6.92 -29.37
N SER A 11 -15.14 -5.68 -29.14
CA SER A 11 -15.93 -4.92 -30.09
C SER A 11 -15.58 -3.44 -30.05
N ILE A 12 -15.75 -2.76 -31.20
CA ILE A 12 -15.58 -1.30 -31.29
C ILE A 12 -16.96 -0.67 -31.37
N HIS A 13 -17.21 0.30 -30.52
CA HIS A 13 -18.44 1.08 -30.47
C HIS A 13 -18.14 2.58 -30.66
N GLY A 14 -19.05 3.30 -31.28
CA GLY A 14 -18.98 4.75 -31.50
C GLY A 14 -18.90 5.14 -32.97
N LYS A 15 -19.43 6.34 -33.30
CA LYS A 15 -19.35 6.93 -34.64
C LYS A 15 -18.23 7.95 -34.75
N ASP A 16 -17.97 8.70 -33.68
CA ASP A 16 -17.01 9.81 -33.64
C ASP A 16 -15.79 9.55 -32.76
N LYS A 17 -15.90 8.67 -31.74
CA LYS A 17 -14.78 8.11 -30.99
C LYS A 17 -14.94 6.61 -30.93
N PHE A 18 -13.92 5.89 -31.43
CA PHE A 18 -13.89 4.43 -31.35
C PHE A 18 -13.58 4.02 -29.90
N LEU A 19 -14.54 3.36 -29.25
CA LEU A 19 -14.38 2.76 -27.93
C LEU A 19 -14.20 1.26 -28.09
N LEU A 20 -13.05 0.74 -27.68
CA LEU A 20 -12.81 -0.70 -27.61
C LEU A 20 -13.52 -1.24 -26.36
N HIS A 21 -14.43 -2.17 -26.55
CA HIS A 21 -15.14 -2.86 -25.48
C HIS A 21 -14.60 -4.28 -25.32
N CYS A 22 -14.15 -4.63 -24.11
CA CYS A 22 -13.71 -5.97 -23.75
C CYS A 22 -14.77 -6.62 -22.86
N ALA A 23 -15.37 -7.74 -23.32
CA ALA A 23 -16.33 -8.47 -22.52
C ALA A 23 -15.63 -9.41 -21.50
N SER A 24 -16.35 -9.83 -20.46
CA SER A 24 -15.86 -10.77 -19.43
C SER A 24 -15.56 -12.18 -19.93
N THR A 25 -15.78 -12.46 -21.21
CA THR A 25 -15.70 -13.81 -21.82
C THR A 25 -14.36 -14.52 -21.54
N LEU A 26 -13.25 -13.80 -21.57
CA LEU A 26 -11.93 -14.40 -21.27
C LEU A 26 -11.84 -14.79 -19.79
N ASN A 27 -12.28 -13.92 -18.90
CA ASN A 27 -12.31 -14.20 -17.47
C ASN A 27 -13.22 -15.39 -17.15
N ASP A 28 -14.39 -15.48 -17.78
CA ASP A 28 -15.34 -16.57 -17.58
C ASP A 28 -14.74 -17.93 -18.01
N ILE A 29 -13.98 -17.93 -19.11
CA ILE A 29 -13.25 -19.11 -19.57
C ILE A 29 -12.14 -19.48 -18.58
N ILE A 30 -11.34 -18.50 -18.13
CA ILE A 30 -10.19 -18.74 -17.25
C ILE A 30 -10.64 -19.19 -15.87
N THR A 31 -11.68 -18.59 -15.30
CA THR A 31 -12.23 -18.99 -14.00
C THR A 31 -12.86 -20.40 -14.05
N GLY A 32 -13.36 -20.81 -15.22
CA GLY A 32 -13.85 -22.16 -15.47
C GLY A 32 -12.77 -23.23 -15.61
N LEU A 33 -11.49 -22.87 -15.72
CA LEU A 33 -10.38 -23.83 -15.78
C LEU A 33 -10.07 -24.38 -14.38
N ASP A 34 -9.79 -25.70 -14.31
CA ASP A 34 -9.22 -26.27 -13.10
C ASP A 34 -7.78 -25.77 -12.90
N LYS A 35 -7.50 -25.17 -11.73
CA LYS A 35 -6.17 -24.63 -11.36
C LYS A 35 -5.58 -23.68 -12.42
N PRO A 36 -6.22 -22.55 -12.73
CA PRO A 36 -5.81 -21.68 -13.85
C PRO A 36 -4.36 -21.15 -13.72
N ALA A 37 -3.84 -20.97 -12.52
CA ALA A 37 -2.46 -20.55 -12.30
C ALA A 37 -1.41 -21.58 -12.74
N SER A 38 -1.77 -22.87 -12.83
CA SER A 38 -0.87 -23.93 -13.34
C SER A 38 -0.97 -24.15 -14.84
N LYS A 39 -1.92 -23.49 -15.53
CA LYS A 39 -2.17 -23.69 -16.96
C LYS A 39 -1.63 -22.52 -17.76
N SER A 40 -1.03 -22.83 -18.91
CA SER A 40 -0.48 -21.84 -19.84
C SER A 40 -1.24 -21.89 -21.15
N PRO A 41 -2.25 -21.01 -21.36
CA PRO A 41 -3.06 -21.00 -22.57
C PRO A 41 -2.25 -20.55 -23.77
N SER A 42 -2.63 -21.08 -24.94
CA SER A 42 -2.19 -20.58 -26.24
C SER A 42 -3.37 -19.97 -26.96
N LEU A 43 -3.19 -18.79 -27.55
CA LEU A 43 -4.22 -18.10 -28.32
C LEU A 43 -3.99 -18.34 -29.81
N VAL A 44 -5.02 -18.88 -30.47
CA VAL A 44 -5.09 -19.05 -31.94
C VAL A 44 -6.08 -18.02 -32.46
N VAL A 45 -5.60 -17.06 -33.25
CA VAL A 45 -6.47 -16.03 -33.85
C VAL A 45 -6.68 -16.36 -35.34
N MET A 46 -7.94 -16.51 -35.73
CA MET A 46 -8.34 -16.85 -37.10
C MET A 46 -8.96 -15.64 -37.79
N PHE A 47 -8.35 -15.28 -38.93
CA PHE A 47 -8.84 -14.19 -39.77
C PHE A 47 -9.39 -14.74 -41.10
N GLY A 48 -10.32 -14.03 -41.74
CA GLY A 48 -10.75 -14.39 -43.07
C GLY A 48 -12.22 -14.07 -43.32
N SER A 49 -12.74 -14.50 -44.52
CA SER A 49 -14.12 -14.31 -44.93
C SER A 49 -15.09 -15.31 -44.24
N ALA A 50 -16.39 -15.19 -44.53
CA ALA A 50 -17.46 -16.04 -43.99
C ALA A 50 -17.22 -17.56 -44.08
N ALA A 51 -16.42 -18.03 -45.02
CA ALA A 51 -16.09 -19.45 -45.19
C ALA A 51 -15.19 -20.03 -44.06
N LYS A 52 -14.59 -19.20 -43.19
CA LYS A 52 -13.84 -19.64 -42.02
C LYS A 52 -14.71 -20.36 -40.97
N GLY A 53 -16.01 -20.02 -40.89
CA GLY A 53 -16.94 -20.69 -39.97
C GLY A 53 -17.04 -22.19 -40.20
N THR A 54 -17.09 -22.61 -41.49
CA THR A 54 -17.08 -24.04 -41.85
C THR A 54 -15.74 -24.70 -41.51
N LEU A 55 -14.66 -23.97 -41.75
CA LEU A 55 -13.32 -24.47 -41.43
C LEU A 55 -13.14 -24.62 -39.90
N LEU A 56 -13.58 -23.65 -39.12
CA LEU A 56 -13.56 -23.68 -37.67
C LEU A 56 -14.35 -24.87 -37.11
N ALA A 57 -15.59 -25.03 -37.55
CA ALA A 57 -16.47 -26.12 -37.15
C ALA A 57 -15.89 -27.50 -37.49
N ASN A 58 -15.18 -27.60 -38.62
CA ASN A 58 -14.56 -28.83 -39.06
C ASN A 58 -13.23 -29.15 -38.39
N THR A 59 -12.46 -28.11 -38.02
CA THR A 59 -11.15 -28.26 -37.35
C THR A 59 -11.30 -28.50 -35.82
N PHE A 60 -12.35 -27.88 -35.22
CA PHE A 60 -12.69 -27.97 -33.81
C PHE A 60 -14.18 -28.36 -33.64
N PRO A 61 -14.52 -29.65 -33.81
CA PRO A 61 -15.90 -30.13 -33.99
C PRO A 61 -16.87 -29.89 -32.84
N THR A 62 -16.35 -29.62 -31.63
CA THR A 62 -17.18 -29.36 -30.45
C THR A 62 -17.58 -27.90 -30.30
N SER A 63 -17.14 -27.02 -31.19
CA SER A 63 -17.44 -25.57 -31.17
C SER A 63 -18.74 -25.21 -31.91
N LYS A 64 -19.68 -26.15 -32.09
CA LYS A 64 -20.90 -26.00 -32.91
C LYS A 64 -21.80 -24.82 -32.57
N THR A 65 -21.64 -24.20 -31.43
CA THR A 65 -22.58 -23.17 -30.95
C THR A 65 -22.26 -21.74 -31.39
N CYS A 66 -21.06 -21.47 -31.92
CA CYS A 66 -20.61 -20.11 -32.23
C CYS A 66 -20.69 -19.70 -33.70
N VAL A 67 -21.05 -20.62 -34.60
CA VAL A 67 -20.99 -20.38 -36.07
C VAL A 67 -22.10 -19.49 -36.58
N ASN A 68 -23.23 -19.39 -35.89
CA ASN A 68 -24.44 -18.69 -36.36
C ASN A 68 -24.71 -17.32 -35.70
N SER A 69 -23.80 -16.77 -34.90
CA SER A 69 -24.05 -15.43 -34.36
C SER A 69 -23.73 -14.35 -35.40
N ARG A 70 -24.77 -13.63 -35.83
CA ARG A 70 -24.68 -12.40 -36.62
C ARG A 70 -24.09 -11.24 -35.81
N ALA A 71 -23.04 -11.47 -35.02
CA ALA A 71 -22.31 -10.38 -34.40
C ALA A 71 -21.50 -9.68 -35.49
N SER A 72 -22.11 -8.69 -36.13
CA SER A 72 -21.59 -7.98 -37.30
C SER A 72 -20.31 -7.18 -37.02
N HIS A 73 -19.86 -7.05 -35.77
CA HIS A 73 -18.87 -6.07 -35.38
C HIS A 73 -18.00 -6.46 -34.15
N GLY A 74 -17.39 -7.67 -34.12
CA GLY A 74 -16.52 -8.03 -33.01
C GLY A 74 -15.74 -9.34 -33.20
N VAL A 75 -14.81 -9.58 -32.28
CA VAL A 75 -14.03 -10.80 -32.12
C VAL A 75 -14.79 -11.76 -31.21
N THR A 76 -14.95 -13.02 -31.59
CA THR A 76 -15.48 -14.05 -30.69
C THR A 76 -14.34 -14.88 -30.13
N LEU A 77 -14.46 -15.32 -28.87
CA LEU A 77 -13.49 -16.16 -28.17
C LEU A 77 -14.16 -17.44 -27.66
N GLN A 78 -13.47 -18.56 -27.80
CA GLN A 78 -13.93 -19.85 -27.25
C GLN A 78 -12.74 -20.70 -26.81
N LEU A 79 -12.97 -21.60 -25.85
CA LEU A 79 -12.02 -22.60 -25.41
C LEU A 79 -12.17 -23.87 -26.26
N ASP A 80 -11.06 -24.42 -26.75
CA ASP A 80 -11.07 -25.75 -27.37
C ASP A 80 -11.33 -26.82 -26.30
N PRO A 81 -12.46 -27.52 -26.36
CA PRO A 81 -12.84 -28.50 -25.36
C PRO A 81 -11.90 -29.70 -25.27
N THR A 82 -11.18 -30.02 -26.33
CA THR A 82 -10.25 -31.14 -26.37
C THR A 82 -8.98 -30.87 -25.56
N THR A 83 -8.66 -29.59 -25.35
CA THR A 83 -7.50 -29.14 -24.59
C THR A 83 -7.84 -28.49 -23.23
N ALA A 84 -9.12 -28.33 -22.91
CA ALA A 84 -9.60 -27.62 -21.72
C ALA A 84 -9.06 -28.17 -20.39
N PHE A 85 -8.91 -29.48 -20.31
CA PHE A 85 -8.42 -30.17 -19.11
C PHE A 85 -6.89 -30.39 -19.09
N SER A 86 -6.20 -30.05 -20.18
CA SER A 86 -4.75 -30.13 -20.27
C SER A 86 -4.07 -28.94 -19.57
N ASP A 87 -2.76 -29.05 -19.29
CA ASP A 87 -1.95 -27.93 -18.80
C ASP A 87 -1.73 -26.86 -19.89
N ARG A 88 -2.20 -27.11 -21.09
CA ARG A 88 -2.00 -26.31 -22.31
C ARG A 88 -3.32 -26.02 -23.00
N PRO A 89 -4.29 -25.34 -22.36
CA PRO A 89 -5.56 -25.03 -22.99
C PRO A 89 -5.35 -24.13 -24.21
N MET A 90 -6.14 -24.35 -25.25
CA MET A 90 -6.10 -23.57 -26.49
C MET A 90 -7.33 -22.66 -26.57
N LEU A 91 -7.09 -21.36 -26.63
CA LEU A 91 -8.12 -20.34 -26.85
C LEU A 91 -8.18 -20.02 -28.34
N ILE A 92 -9.39 -20.00 -28.88
CA ILE A 92 -9.62 -19.76 -30.32
C ILE A 92 -10.40 -18.46 -30.44
N ALA A 93 -9.78 -17.44 -31.01
CA ALA A 93 -10.42 -16.19 -31.39
C ALA A 93 -10.60 -16.10 -32.89
N HIS A 94 -11.70 -15.57 -33.36
CA HIS A 94 -11.89 -15.33 -34.77
C HIS A 94 -12.47 -13.95 -35.07
N GLU A 95 -11.96 -13.30 -36.11
CA GLU A 95 -12.39 -11.99 -36.61
C GLU A 95 -12.61 -12.00 -38.11
N ASP A 96 -13.67 -11.35 -38.61
CA ASP A 96 -13.94 -11.14 -40.03
C ASP A 96 -13.37 -9.78 -40.46
N ILE A 97 -12.23 -9.81 -41.13
CA ILE A 97 -11.52 -8.62 -41.61
C ILE A 97 -11.97 -8.17 -43.01
N SER A 98 -12.85 -8.93 -43.69
CA SER A 98 -13.24 -8.64 -45.09
C SER A 98 -14.04 -7.33 -45.25
N LYS A 99 -14.54 -6.75 -44.17
CA LYS A 99 -15.46 -5.58 -44.18
C LYS A 99 -14.92 -4.38 -43.42
N ARG A 100 -13.65 -4.39 -42.98
CA ARG A 100 -13.07 -3.35 -42.10
C ARG A 100 -11.69 -2.90 -42.52
N SER A 101 -11.38 -1.65 -42.20
CA SER A 101 -10.08 -1.04 -42.34
C SER A 101 -9.23 -1.16 -41.04
N THR A 102 -9.82 -1.51 -39.89
CA THR A 102 -9.18 -1.59 -38.60
C THR A 102 -9.24 -3.00 -38.02
N PHE A 103 -8.18 -3.40 -37.37
CA PHE A 103 -8.00 -4.72 -36.76
C PHE A 103 -8.42 -4.68 -35.30
N VAL A 104 -9.58 -5.28 -34.96
CA VAL A 104 -10.18 -5.18 -33.60
C VAL A 104 -9.49 -6.12 -32.61
N ALA A 105 -8.87 -7.20 -33.09
CA ALA A 105 -8.12 -8.12 -32.24
C ALA A 105 -6.70 -7.61 -31.89
N GLU A 106 -6.34 -6.38 -32.29
CA GLU A 106 -5.01 -5.80 -32.05
C GLU A 106 -4.56 -5.87 -30.57
N PRO A 107 -5.39 -5.57 -29.56
CA PRO A 107 -4.98 -5.73 -28.15
C PRO A 107 -4.65 -7.17 -27.78
N ALA A 108 -5.43 -8.15 -28.27
CA ALA A 108 -5.15 -9.56 -28.06
C ALA A 108 -3.86 -9.98 -28.74
N VAL A 109 -3.61 -9.45 -29.93
CA VAL A 109 -2.43 -9.72 -30.71
C VAL A 109 -1.22 -8.99 -30.13
N ALA A 110 -1.34 -7.79 -29.62
CA ALA A 110 -0.27 -7.07 -28.96
C ALA A 110 0.20 -7.78 -27.67
N LEU A 111 -0.71 -8.41 -26.94
CA LEU A 111 -0.38 -9.32 -25.85
C LEU A 111 0.26 -10.60 -26.39
N CYS A 112 -0.30 -11.12 -27.47
CA CYS A 112 0.17 -12.32 -28.15
C CYS A 112 1.38 -12.05 -29.04
N HIS A 113 1.81 -10.84 -29.18
CA HIS A 113 3.06 -10.51 -29.81
C HIS A 113 4.26 -11.12 -29.08
N ARG A 114 4.11 -11.29 -27.79
CA ARG A 114 4.97 -12.15 -26.98
C ARG A 114 4.38 -13.54 -26.72
N GLN A 115 3.12 -13.77 -27.12
CA GLN A 115 2.44 -15.05 -27.16
C GLN A 115 1.89 -15.22 -28.59
N THR A 116 2.07 -16.36 -29.20
CA THR A 116 1.71 -16.59 -30.59
C THR A 116 0.28 -16.44 -30.94
N THR A 117 0.07 -15.80 -32.07
CA THR A 117 -1.14 -15.91 -32.88
C THR A 117 -0.85 -16.79 -34.08
N ASP A 118 -1.54 -17.91 -34.16
CA ASP A 118 -1.60 -18.67 -35.40
C ASP A 118 -2.71 -18.07 -36.27
N THR A 119 -2.33 -17.41 -37.32
CA THR A 119 -3.28 -16.77 -38.23
C THR A 119 -3.49 -17.67 -39.44
N SER A 120 -4.74 -18.05 -39.70
CA SER A 120 -5.11 -18.74 -40.91
C SER A 120 -5.78 -17.79 -41.88
N ILE A 121 -5.23 -17.62 -43.10
CA ILE A 121 -5.80 -16.84 -44.17
C ILE A 121 -6.19 -17.78 -45.32
N ARG A 122 -7.42 -17.69 -45.76
CA ARG A 122 -7.92 -18.42 -46.94
C ARG A 122 -7.66 -17.58 -48.17
N GLY A 123 -6.71 -17.97 -49.01
CA GLY A 123 -6.38 -17.24 -50.23
C GLY A 123 -6.93 -17.88 -51.53
N CYS A 124 -7.46 -17.08 -52.43
CA CYS A 124 -7.72 -17.40 -53.82
C CYS A 124 -6.74 -16.60 -54.68
N GLY A 125 -5.71 -17.24 -55.21
CA GLY A 125 -4.75 -16.66 -56.17
C GLY A 125 -3.86 -15.51 -55.63
N ILE A 126 -2.76 -15.18 -56.33
CA ILE A 126 -1.74 -14.21 -55.88
C ILE A 126 -2.30 -12.77 -55.69
N ARG A 127 -3.21 -12.33 -56.56
CA ARG A 127 -3.81 -10.98 -56.46
C ARG A 127 -4.72 -10.82 -55.25
N ASN A 128 -5.40 -11.88 -54.82
CA ASN A 128 -6.19 -11.84 -53.56
C ASN A 128 -5.34 -11.98 -52.30
N MET A 129 -4.15 -12.58 -52.37
CA MET A 129 -3.24 -12.65 -51.22
C MET A 129 -2.78 -11.26 -50.75
N GLN A 130 -2.54 -10.32 -51.66
CA GLN A 130 -2.16 -8.95 -51.29
C GLN A 130 -3.27 -8.27 -50.49
N HIS A 131 -4.52 -8.34 -50.94
CA HIS A 131 -5.67 -7.75 -50.22
C HIS A 131 -5.94 -8.38 -48.86
N GLN A 132 -5.52 -9.62 -48.63
CA GLN A 132 -5.69 -10.29 -47.32
C GLN A 132 -4.55 -10.01 -46.37
N VAL A 133 -3.36 -9.71 -46.89
CA VAL A 133 -2.18 -9.35 -46.12
C VAL A 133 -2.17 -7.86 -45.75
N ASP A 134 -2.66 -6.99 -46.63
CA ASP A 134 -2.65 -5.53 -46.43
C ASP A 134 -3.25 -5.06 -45.10
N PRO A 135 -4.37 -5.59 -44.58
CA PRO A 135 -4.90 -5.21 -43.27
C PRO A 135 -4.02 -5.62 -42.10
N MET A 136 -3.12 -6.59 -42.30
CA MET A 136 -2.21 -7.06 -41.27
C MET A 136 -0.87 -6.32 -41.26
N VAL A 137 -0.55 -5.60 -42.34
CA VAL A 137 0.73 -4.92 -42.51
C VAL A 137 1.01 -3.90 -41.41
N PRO A 138 0.09 -2.99 -41.02
CA PRO A 138 0.36 -2.03 -39.98
C PRO A 138 0.70 -2.70 -38.64
N TRP A 139 0.00 -3.76 -38.31
CA TRP A 139 0.28 -4.55 -37.09
C TRP A 139 1.62 -5.29 -37.22
N LEU A 140 1.90 -5.93 -38.34
CA LEU A 140 3.19 -6.57 -38.57
C LEU A 140 4.35 -5.59 -38.53
N GLU A 141 4.21 -4.36 -39.03
CA GLU A 141 5.22 -3.31 -38.93
C GLU A 141 5.49 -2.91 -37.47
N GLN A 142 4.46 -2.75 -36.65
CA GLN A 142 4.63 -2.49 -35.22
C GLN A 142 5.34 -3.62 -34.51
N VAL A 143 4.94 -4.87 -34.79
CA VAL A 143 5.55 -6.08 -34.26
C VAL A 143 7.02 -6.18 -34.62
N LEU A 144 7.39 -5.78 -35.81
CA LEU A 144 8.73 -5.97 -36.38
C LEU A 144 9.70 -4.82 -36.07
N ASN A 145 9.18 -3.65 -35.74
CA ASN A 145 9.99 -2.49 -35.34
C ASN A 145 10.50 -2.59 -33.89
N GLN A 146 10.04 -3.58 -33.10
CA GLN A 146 10.61 -3.85 -31.78
C GLN A 146 11.92 -4.62 -31.90
N GLU A 147 12.90 -4.37 -31.02
CA GLU A 147 14.23 -4.92 -31.10
C GLU A 147 14.26 -6.44 -31.24
N PRO A 148 15.04 -6.99 -32.20
CA PRO A 148 14.94 -8.39 -32.64
C PRO A 148 15.45 -9.43 -31.64
N SER A 149 16.19 -9.02 -30.61
CA SER A 149 17.03 -9.98 -29.87
C SER A 149 16.32 -10.84 -28.83
N THR A 150 15.04 -10.58 -28.53
CA THR A 150 14.42 -11.19 -27.35
C THR A 150 12.92 -11.44 -27.42
N ALA A 151 12.25 -11.18 -28.53
CA ALA A 151 10.81 -11.38 -28.64
C ALA A 151 10.48 -12.68 -29.39
N ALA A 152 9.61 -13.51 -28.82
CA ALA A 152 9.00 -14.59 -29.58
C ALA A 152 8.07 -13.96 -30.64
N HIS A 153 8.42 -14.07 -31.90
CA HIS A 153 7.62 -13.53 -32.98
C HIS A 153 6.39 -14.40 -33.22
N PRO A 154 5.24 -13.81 -33.64
CA PRO A 154 4.04 -14.57 -33.97
C PRO A 154 4.31 -15.52 -35.17
N ARG A 155 3.73 -16.70 -35.09
CA ARG A 155 3.77 -17.66 -36.20
C ARG A 155 2.53 -17.50 -37.06
N LEU A 156 2.72 -17.34 -38.35
CA LEU A 156 1.66 -17.15 -39.33
C LEU A 156 1.43 -18.45 -40.10
N LEU A 157 0.23 -19.04 -39.95
CA LEU A 157 -0.17 -20.20 -40.73
C LEU A 157 -1.20 -19.77 -41.81
N PHE A 158 -0.78 -19.78 -43.06
CA PHE A 158 -1.64 -19.49 -44.18
C PHE A 158 -2.30 -20.77 -44.72
N ILE A 159 -3.63 -20.77 -44.77
CA ILE A 159 -4.37 -21.90 -45.33
C ILE A 159 -4.82 -21.54 -46.72
N ALA A 160 -4.24 -22.21 -47.73
CA ALA A 160 -4.58 -22.01 -49.13
C ALA A 160 -5.81 -22.84 -49.57
N SER A 161 -6.55 -22.35 -50.57
CA SER A 161 -7.71 -23.05 -51.14
C SER A 161 -7.31 -24.36 -51.83
N PRO A 162 -8.16 -25.39 -51.84
CA PRO A 162 -7.98 -26.61 -52.64
C PRO A 162 -7.79 -26.39 -54.15
N SER A 163 -8.25 -25.25 -54.63
CA SER A 163 -8.06 -24.84 -56.04
C SER A 163 -6.64 -24.35 -56.36
N GLU A 164 -5.79 -24.17 -55.37
CA GLU A 164 -4.41 -23.78 -55.56
C GLU A 164 -3.58 -24.99 -56.06
N LYS A 165 -3.11 -24.90 -57.30
CA LYS A 165 -2.33 -25.97 -57.93
C LYS A 165 -0.82 -25.94 -57.58
N ARG A 166 -0.37 -24.93 -56.78
CA ARG A 166 1.03 -24.77 -56.42
C ARG A 166 1.38 -25.56 -55.19
N SER A 167 2.65 -25.96 -55.09
CA SER A 167 3.16 -26.57 -53.88
C SER A 167 3.18 -25.58 -52.68
N GLU A 168 3.13 -26.09 -51.46
CA GLU A 168 3.25 -25.29 -50.25
C GLU A 168 4.48 -24.38 -50.27
N ALA A 169 5.62 -24.90 -50.75
CA ALA A 169 6.85 -24.14 -50.87
C ALA A 169 6.76 -22.96 -51.86
N ALA A 170 6.05 -23.14 -52.98
CA ALA A 170 5.82 -22.06 -53.95
C ALA A 170 4.90 -20.98 -53.43
N VAL A 171 3.84 -21.35 -52.72
CA VAL A 171 2.91 -20.40 -52.05
C VAL A 171 3.65 -19.67 -50.94
N LYS A 172 4.42 -20.36 -50.13
CA LYS A 172 5.25 -19.75 -49.06
C LYS A 172 6.22 -18.73 -49.61
N SER A 173 6.97 -19.10 -50.70
CA SER A 173 7.91 -18.17 -51.34
C SER A 173 7.22 -16.90 -51.84
N CYS A 174 6.02 -17.02 -52.40
CA CYS A 174 5.23 -15.88 -52.89
C CYS A 174 4.75 -14.98 -51.70
N LEU A 175 4.25 -15.56 -50.63
CA LEU A 175 3.83 -14.84 -49.43
C LEU A 175 4.99 -14.10 -48.75
N VAL A 176 6.12 -14.75 -48.62
CA VAL A 176 7.34 -14.13 -48.05
C VAL A 176 7.79 -12.94 -48.92
N LYS A 177 7.72 -13.04 -50.24
CA LYS A 177 7.99 -11.90 -51.12
C LYS A 177 7.01 -10.76 -50.97
N ILE A 178 5.73 -11.03 -50.84
CA ILE A 178 4.69 -10.02 -50.60
C ILE A 178 4.93 -9.32 -49.26
N LEU A 179 5.14 -10.08 -48.21
CA LEU A 179 5.41 -9.54 -46.88
C LEU A 179 6.69 -8.69 -46.87
N ARG A 180 7.80 -9.16 -47.49
CA ARG A 180 9.05 -8.39 -47.61
C ARG A 180 8.87 -7.10 -48.41
N ALA A 181 8.05 -7.11 -49.45
CA ALA A 181 7.80 -5.92 -50.27
C ALA A 181 6.91 -4.86 -49.52
N ARG A 182 6.05 -5.31 -48.62
CA ARG A 182 5.13 -4.43 -47.86
C ARG A 182 5.73 -3.91 -46.56
N LEU A 183 6.56 -4.72 -45.90
CA LEU A 183 7.20 -4.37 -44.62
C LEU A 183 8.49 -3.59 -44.89
N LYS A 184 8.53 -2.35 -44.42
CA LYS A 184 9.69 -1.45 -44.54
C LYS A 184 10.83 -1.93 -43.62
N GLN A 185 11.74 -2.73 -44.10
CA GLN A 185 12.93 -3.26 -43.41
C GLN A 185 12.65 -4.34 -42.34
N PRO A 186 12.41 -5.57 -42.68
CA PRO A 186 12.42 -6.65 -41.69
C PRO A 186 13.84 -6.94 -41.21
N LYS A 187 14.11 -6.68 -39.92
CA LYS A 187 15.38 -7.02 -39.25
C LYS A 187 15.55 -8.53 -38.96
N PHE A 188 14.58 -9.37 -39.32
CA PHE A 188 14.58 -10.81 -39.05
C PHE A 188 14.12 -11.63 -40.26
N ASP A 189 14.39 -12.93 -40.25
CA ASP A 189 13.95 -13.80 -41.32
C ASP A 189 12.46 -14.17 -41.21
N ILE A 190 11.63 -13.45 -41.96
CA ILE A 190 10.19 -13.71 -42.04
C ILE A 190 9.90 -15.15 -42.47
N SER A 191 10.78 -15.78 -43.23
CA SER A 191 10.52 -17.11 -43.78
C SER A 191 10.44 -18.21 -42.73
N SER A 192 11.12 -18.02 -41.60
CA SER A 192 11.10 -18.96 -40.47
C SER A 192 9.80 -18.92 -39.68
N HIS A 193 9.06 -17.81 -39.75
CA HIS A 193 7.81 -17.58 -38.99
C HIS A 193 6.54 -17.75 -39.84
N VAL A 194 6.68 -17.97 -41.16
CA VAL A 194 5.56 -18.20 -42.07
C VAL A 194 5.48 -19.67 -42.45
N SER A 195 4.34 -20.29 -42.10
CA SER A 195 3.96 -21.63 -42.57
C SER A 195 2.78 -21.55 -43.52
N VAL A 196 2.72 -22.47 -44.49
CA VAL A 196 1.63 -22.59 -45.45
C VAL A 196 1.08 -24.01 -45.40
N TYR A 197 -0.24 -24.12 -45.44
CA TYR A 197 -0.94 -25.37 -45.56
C TYR A 197 -1.86 -25.32 -46.78
N VAL A 198 -1.69 -26.19 -47.71
CA VAL A 198 -2.54 -26.34 -48.89
C VAL A 198 -3.52 -27.47 -48.65
N LYS A 199 -4.83 -27.20 -48.73
CA LYS A 199 -5.90 -28.12 -48.36
C LYS A 199 -6.07 -29.20 -49.40
N HIS A 200 -5.18 -30.21 -49.48
CA HIS A 200 -5.36 -31.42 -50.26
C HIS A 200 -5.66 -32.65 -49.40
N THR A 201 -5.66 -32.56 -48.11
CA THR A 201 -5.73 -33.69 -47.14
C THR A 201 -6.80 -33.47 -46.07
N SER A 202 -7.03 -34.48 -45.25
CA SER A 202 -8.10 -34.51 -44.24
C SER A 202 -7.99 -33.37 -43.20
N ILE A 203 -9.09 -33.06 -42.59
CA ILE A 203 -9.23 -32.08 -41.50
C ILE A 203 -8.28 -32.38 -40.33
N GLN A 204 -8.06 -33.69 -40.06
CA GLN A 204 -7.13 -34.14 -39.02
C GLN A 204 -5.71 -33.61 -39.24
N THR A 205 -5.23 -33.61 -40.49
CA THR A 205 -3.88 -33.10 -40.78
C THR A 205 -3.76 -31.58 -40.57
N LEU A 206 -4.82 -30.81 -40.74
CA LEU A 206 -4.83 -29.37 -40.42
C LEU A 206 -4.77 -29.15 -38.91
N THR A 207 -5.56 -29.91 -38.15
CA THR A 207 -5.55 -29.84 -36.69
C THR A 207 -4.17 -30.17 -36.14
N ASP A 208 -3.55 -31.22 -36.66
CA ASP A 208 -2.18 -31.63 -36.23
C ASP A 208 -1.14 -30.58 -36.63
N ARG A 209 -1.35 -29.87 -37.74
CA ARG A 209 -0.47 -28.77 -38.16
C ARG A 209 -0.62 -27.58 -37.20
N VAL A 210 -1.82 -27.17 -36.87
CA VAL A 210 -2.09 -26.10 -35.90
C VAL A 210 -1.46 -26.45 -34.54
N LYS A 211 -1.65 -27.66 -34.05
CA LYS A 211 -1.03 -28.11 -32.78
C LYS A 211 0.49 -28.02 -32.81
N ARG A 212 1.12 -28.47 -33.90
CA ARG A 212 2.58 -28.36 -34.06
C ARG A 212 3.08 -26.91 -34.05
N GLU A 213 2.38 -26.00 -34.73
CA GLU A 213 2.77 -24.58 -34.71
C GLU A 213 2.60 -23.97 -33.32
N VAL A 214 1.51 -24.32 -32.60
CA VAL A 214 1.29 -23.93 -31.20
C VAL A 214 2.39 -24.46 -30.31
N ASP A 215 2.78 -25.71 -30.38
CA ASP A 215 3.86 -26.30 -29.60
C ASP A 215 5.23 -25.66 -29.92
N THR A 216 5.49 -25.38 -31.17
CA THR A 216 6.73 -24.71 -31.58
C THR A 216 6.82 -23.32 -30.97
N SER A 217 5.75 -22.56 -31.08
CA SER A 217 5.60 -21.25 -30.48
C SER A 217 5.72 -21.27 -28.97
N ARG A 218 5.08 -22.24 -28.32
CA ARG A 218 5.21 -22.41 -26.90
C ARG A 218 6.66 -22.62 -26.48
N ASN A 219 7.41 -23.44 -27.20
CA ASN A 219 8.82 -23.69 -26.92
C ASN A 219 9.67 -22.41 -27.10
N GLU A 220 9.35 -21.57 -28.07
CA GLU A 220 9.97 -20.26 -28.26
C GLU A 220 9.64 -19.33 -27.09
N ARG A 221 8.39 -19.30 -26.61
CA ARG A 221 7.98 -18.50 -25.46
C ARG A 221 8.64 -18.95 -24.15
N VAL A 222 8.80 -20.24 -23.95
CA VAL A 222 9.58 -20.76 -22.80
C VAL A 222 11.01 -20.22 -22.85
N ARG A 223 11.66 -20.27 -24.01
CA ARG A 223 13.05 -19.79 -24.18
C ARG A 223 13.17 -18.27 -24.00
N SER A 224 12.16 -17.51 -24.39
CA SER A 224 12.14 -16.04 -24.30
C SER A 224 11.50 -15.51 -23.00
N TYR A 225 11.18 -16.39 -22.03
CA TYR A 225 10.53 -16.01 -20.79
C TYR A 225 9.22 -15.22 -20.98
N THR A 226 8.43 -15.59 -21.98
CA THR A 226 7.15 -14.93 -22.31
C THR A 226 5.94 -15.86 -22.20
N LEU A 227 6.11 -17.03 -21.57
CA LEU A 227 5.02 -17.96 -21.35
C LEU A 227 4.20 -17.53 -20.12
N LEU A 228 3.03 -16.96 -20.35
CA LEU A 228 2.12 -16.54 -19.28
C LEU A 228 1.22 -17.73 -18.84
N ASN A 229 0.88 -17.79 -17.55
CA ASN A 229 -0.22 -18.62 -17.10
C ASN A 229 -1.56 -17.96 -17.43
N ALA A 230 -2.67 -18.68 -17.21
CA ALA A 230 -4.00 -18.18 -17.58
C ALA A 230 -4.41 -16.92 -16.80
N VAL A 231 -4.02 -16.82 -15.54
CA VAL A 231 -4.31 -15.65 -14.68
C VAL A 231 -3.53 -14.42 -15.15
N HIS A 232 -2.22 -14.57 -15.39
CA HIS A 232 -1.38 -13.50 -15.91
C HIS A 232 -1.82 -13.05 -17.30
N PHE A 233 -2.27 -14.00 -18.12
CA PHE A 233 -2.78 -13.70 -19.45
C PHE A 233 -4.02 -12.79 -19.37
N ASP A 234 -5.01 -13.12 -18.52
CA ASP A 234 -6.22 -12.29 -18.36
C ASP A 234 -5.92 -10.89 -17.85
N ILE A 235 -5.08 -10.78 -16.80
CA ILE A 235 -4.71 -9.49 -16.20
C ILE A 235 -3.99 -8.59 -17.22
N LEU A 236 -2.96 -9.11 -17.88
CA LEU A 236 -2.20 -8.34 -18.86
C LEU A 236 -3.01 -8.01 -20.11
N PHE A 237 -3.94 -8.90 -20.49
CA PHE A 237 -4.84 -8.63 -21.59
C PHE A 237 -5.75 -7.43 -21.33
N ARG A 238 -6.36 -7.35 -20.15
CA ARG A 238 -7.18 -6.19 -19.77
C ARG A 238 -6.37 -4.89 -19.76
N LYS A 239 -5.17 -4.91 -19.20
CA LYS A 239 -4.28 -3.74 -19.21
C LYS A 239 -3.88 -3.32 -20.63
N ALA A 240 -3.68 -4.28 -21.52
CA ALA A 240 -3.43 -3.96 -22.93
C ALA A 240 -4.65 -3.30 -23.57
N CYS A 241 -5.86 -3.77 -23.28
CA CYS A 241 -7.09 -3.12 -23.74
C CYS A 241 -7.19 -1.68 -23.25
N ASP A 242 -6.97 -1.45 -21.96
CA ASP A 242 -6.99 -0.10 -21.35
C ASP A 242 -5.93 0.81 -21.97
N HIS A 243 -4.73 0.29 -22.19
CA HIS A 243 -3.64 1.02 -22.84
C HIS A 243 -4.01 1.46 -24.25
N PHE A 244 -4.56 0.57 -25.08
CA PHE A 244 -4.93 0.90 -26.45
C PHE A 244 -6.15 1.80 -26.56
N VAL A 245 -7.04 1.81 -25.57
CA VAL A 245 -8.12 2.79 -25.45
C VAL A 245 -7.55 4.20 -25.22
N SER A 246 -6.52 4.29 -24.39
CA SER A 246 -5.94 5.58 -23.96
C SER A 246 -4.81 6.07 -24.89
N ASN A 247 -4.05 5.15 -25.49
CA ASN A 247 -2.79 5.41 -26.22
C ASN A 247 -2.65 4.51 -27.45
N GLU A 248 -3.50 4.70 -28.45
CA GLU A 248 -3.58 3.82 -29.65
C GLU A 248 -2.27 3.64 -30.43
N ARG A 249 -1.29 4.55 -30.27
CA ARG A 249 -0.08 4.60 -31.12
C ARG A 249 1.20 4.15 -30.42
N THR A 250 1.16 3.90 -29.11
CA THR A 250 2.35 3.49 -28.36
C THR A 250 2.36 1.98 -28.12
N PRO A 251 3.51 1.31 -28.23
CA PRO A 251 3.61 -0.11 -27.93
C PRO A 251 3.25 -0.40 -26.46
N PHE A 252 2.52 -1.50 -26.22
CA PHE A 252 2.22 -1.95 -24.87
C PHE A 252 3.42 -2.64 -24.24
N ASP A 253 3.94 -2.06 -23.15
CA ASP A 253 5.03 -2.67 -22.37
C ASP A 253 4.48 -3.60 -21.29
N MET A 254 4.58 -4.91 -21.52
CA MET A 254 4.09 -5.92 -20.59
C MET A 254 4.90 -5.99 -19.29
N ILE A 255 6.21 -5.69 -19.34
CA ILE A 255 7.07 -5.73 -18.16
C ILE A 255 6.66 -4.57 -17.25
N ALA A 256 6.56 -3.37 -17.79
CA ALA A 256 6.07 -2.21 -17.06
C ALA A 256 4.64 -2.44 -16.53
N ALA A 257 3.73 -2.93 -17.37
CA ALA A 257 2.35 -3.19 -17.01
C ALA A 257 2.20 -4.28 -15.94
N SER A 258 3.09 -5.26 -15.90
CA SER A 258 3.02 -6.35 -14.91
C SER A 258 3.12 -5.86 -13.47
N ARG A 259 3.78 -4.73 -13.23
CA ARG A 259 3.96 -4.13 -11.92
C ARG A 259 3.15 -2.84 -11.69
N SER A 260 2.20 -2.51 -12.55
CA SER A 260 1.43 -1.26 -12.42
C SER A 260 0.60 -1.18 -11.13
N HIS A 261 0.19 -2.31 -10.55
CA HIS A 261 -0.47 -2.33 -9.22
C HIS A 261 0.51 -2.24 -8.05
N ARG A 262 1.78 -2.55 -8.30
CA ARG A 262 2.84 -2.49 -7.32
C ARG A 262 4.11 -1.98 -7.98
N PRO A 263 4.18 -0.69 -8.28
CA PRO A 263 5.35 -0.07 -8.86
C PRO A 263 6.55 -0.23 -7.92
N VAL A 264 7.74 -0.20 -8.48
CA VAL A 264 8.96 -0.09 -7.69
C VAL A 264 8.96 1.26 -7.00
N SER A 265 9.33 1.29 -5.73
CA SER A 265 9.36 2.53 -4.94
C SER A 265 10.21 3.61 -5.64
N THR A 266 9.70 4.82 -5.73
CA THR A 266 10.45 5.98 -6.23
C THR A 266 11.63 6.32 -5.31
N ARG A 267 11.56 5.90 -4.03
CA ARG A 267 12.64 6.03 -3.04
C ARG A 267 13.67 4.91 -3.08
N LEU A 268 13.55 3.94 -4.02
CA LEU A 268 14.52 2.86 -4.16
C LEU A 268 15.97 3.36 -4.24
N PRO A 269 16.32 4.43 -4.99
CA PRO A 269 17.69 4.96 -5.00
C PRO A 269 18.19 5.34 -3.60
N THR A 270 17.33 5.93 -2.77
CA THR A 270 17.66 6.31 -1.39
C THR A 270 17.95 5.09 -0.53
N TYR A 271 17.16 4.02 -0.65
CA TYR A 271 17.36 2.77 0.08
C TYR A 271 18.65 2.05 -0.33
N LEU A 272 18.93 1.99 -1.63
CA LEU A 272 20.17 1.42 -2.16
C LEU A 272 21.38 2.25 -1.70
N SER A 273 21.28 3.58 -1.74
CA SER A 273 22.33 4.47 -1.23
C SER A 273 22.57 4.27 0.27
N ALA A 274 21.50 4.10 1.08
CA ALA A 274 21.64 3.86 2.50
C ALA A 274 22.38 2.54 2.81
N LEU A 275 22.16 1.51 2.00
CA LEU A 275 22.92 0.27 2.10
C LEU A 275 24.39 0.47 1.70
N PHE A 276 24.66 1.16 0.60
CA PHE A 276 26.02 1.48 0.18
C PHE A 276 26.75 2.34 1.21
N ASP A 277 26.09 3.34 1.83
CA ASP A 277 26.66 4.20 2.87
C ASP A 277 27.05 3.44 4.14
N SER A 278 26.46 2.27 4.36
CA SER A 278 26.75 1.41 5.52
C SER A 278 28.01 0.55 5.36
N VAL A 279 28.61 0.55 4.19
CA VAL A 279 29.79 -0.27 3.86
C VAL A 279 30.88 0.66 3.33
N ASP A 280 31.94 0.82 4.07
CA ASP A 280 33.07 1.72 3.69
C ASP A 280 34.14 1.00 2.87
N ASP A 281 34.28 -0.31 3.05
CA ASP A 281 35.28 -1.14 2.37
C ASP A 281 34.81 -1.59 0.98
N LEU A 282 35.69 -1.50 -0.01
CA LEU A 282 35.39 -1.87 -1.40
C LEU A 282 35.24 -3.39 -1.53
N ASP A 283 36.08 -4.18 -0.88
CA ASP A 283 36.03 -5.65 -0.97
C ASP A 283 34.72 -6.16 -0.36
N GLU A 284 34.30 -5.60 0.80
CA GLU A 284 33.02 -5.89 1.41
C GLU A 284 31.85 -5.46 0.52
N THR A 285 31.98 -4.34 -0.18
CA THR A 285 30.97 -3.87 -1.14
C THR A 285 30.79 -4.87 -2.29
N LEU A 286 31.87 -5.38 -2.83
CA LEU A 286 31.85 -6.32 -3.97
C LEU A 286 31.41 -7.73 -3.54
N GLU A 287 31.88 -8.20 -2.38
CA GLU A 287 31.63 -9.58 -1.92
C GLU A 287 30.23 -9.75 -1.30
N PHE A 288 29.73 -8.74 -0.59
CA PHE A 288 28.47 -8.86 0.17
C PHE A 288 27.39 -7.87 -0.28
N ALA A 289 27.65 -6.56 -0.32
CA ALA A 289 26.61 -5.56 -0.50
C ALA A 289 25.94 -5.65 -1.89
N ILE A 290 26.74 -5.75 -2.96
CA ILE A 290 26.23 -5.86 -4.34
C ILE A 290 25.46 -7.16 -4.57
N PRO A 291 25.99 -8.35 -4.24
CA PRO A 291 25.26 -9.60 -4.41
C PRO A 291 23.99 -9.68 -3.54
N PHE A 292 24.02 -9.11 -2.34
CA PHE A 292 22.86 -9.03 -1.48
C PHE A 292 21.79 -8.09 -2.03
N MET A 293 22.17 -6.89 -2.43
CA MET A 293 21.29 -5.90 -3.08
C MET A 293 20.60 -6.50 -4.31
N ALA A 294 21.40 -7.06 -5.22
CA ALA A 294 20.89 -7.72 -6.42
C ALA A 294 19.93 -8.87 -6.09
N GLY A 295 20.25 -9.63 -5.04
CA GLY A 295 19.38 -10.69 -4.52
C GLY A 295 18.05 -10.15 -4.00
N CYS A 296 18.05 -9.04 -3.26
CA CYS A 296 16.81 -8.39 -2.78
C CYS A 296 15.92 -7.91 -3.94
N LEU A 297 16.52 -7.30 -4.98
CA LEU A 297 15.80 -6.88 -6.18
C LEU A 297 15.23 -8.07 -6.95
N ALA A 298 15.96 -9.17 -7.05
CA ALA A 298 15.49 -10.39 -7.70
C ALA A 298 14.32 -11.02 -6.91
N VAL A 299 14.42 -11.06 -5.58
CA VAL A 299 13.35 -11.56 -4.70
C VAL A 299 12.11 -10.67 -4.79
N ASP A 300 12.27 -9.36 -4.88
CA ASP A 300 11.15 -8.43 -5.07
C ASP A 300 10.39 -8.71 -6.37
N ASN A 301 11.08 -8.97 -7.44
CA ASN A 301 10.44 -9.32 -8.70
C ASN A 301 9.75 -10.69 -8.66
N TYR A 302 10.27 -11.63 -7.86
CA TYR A 302 9.70 -12.99 -7.73
C TYR A 302 8.50 -13.06 -6.79
N ALA A 303 8.48 -12.25 -5.72
CA ALA A 303 7.54 -12.36 -4.60
C ALA A 303 6.07 -12.08 -4.96
N TYR A 304 5.79 -11.57 -6.15
CA TYR A 304 4.47 -10.99 -6.48
C TYR A 304 3.67 -11.74 -7.54
N ASP A 305 3.95 -13.04 -7.75
CA ASP A 305 3.27 -13.82 -8.77
C ASP A 305 3.29 -13.12 -10.16
N VAL A 306 4.36 -12.36 -10.38
CA VAL A 306 4.60 -11.66 -11.64
C VAL A 306 5.01 -12.68 -12.69
N PRO A 307 4.57 -12.56 -13.96
CA PRO A 307 5.06 -13.41 -15.02
C PRO A 307 6.60 -13.39 -15.05
N LEU A 308 7.20 -14.56 -15.18
CA LEU A 308 8.65 -14.68 -15.33
C LEU A 308 9.05 -14.13 -16.70
N PHE A 309 9.47 -12.88 -16.71
CA PHE A 309 10.07 -12.25 -17.88
C PHE A 309 11.59 -12.46 -17.89
N ASP A 310 12.22 -12.12 -19.01
CA ASP A 310 13.69 -12.11 -19.11
C ASP A 310 14.28 -11.24 -17.99
N PRO A 311 15.09 -11.81 -17.08
CA PRO A 311 15.63 -11.09 -15.95
C PRO A 311 16.41 -9.82 -16.33
N LEU A 312 17.14 -9.86 -17.45
CA LEU A 312 17.91 -8.71 -17.93
C LEU A 312 16.97 -7.54 -18.26
N LYS A 313 15.88 -7.81 -18.97
CA LYS A 313 14.89 -6.78 -19.32
C LYS A 313 14.13 -6.27 -18.10
N VAL A 314 13.79 -7.15 -17.17
CA VAL A 314 13.18 -6.75 -15.90
C VAL A 314 14.09 -5.78 -15.15
N PHE A 315 15.37 -6.08 -15.04
CA PHE A 315 16.33 -5.19 -14.41
C PHE A 315 16.40 -3.84 -15.13
N GLN A 316 16.51 -3.86 -16.46
CA GLN A 316 16.62 -2.64 -17.27
C GLN A 316 15.36 -1.76 -17.16
N THR A 317 14.16 -2.37 -17.10
CA THR A 317 12.90 -1.64 -17.03
C THR A 317 12.64 -1.06 -15.64
N HIS A 318 12.92 -1.82 -14.56
CA HIS A 318 12.45 -1.48 -13.23
C HIS A 318 13.53 -0.99 -12.26
N TYR A 319 14.79 -1.43 -12.42
CA TYR A 319 15.80 -1.25 -11.38
C TYR A 319 17.04 -0.47 -11.82
N LYS A 320 17.36 -0.49 -13.10
CA LYS A 320 18.61 0.09 -13.61
C LYS A 320 18.79 1.56 -13.27
N SER A 321 17.75 2.38 -13.44
CA SER A 321 17.84 3.82 -13.15
C SER A 321 18.13 4.09 -11.67
N ALA A 322 17.47 3.34 -10.77
CA ALA A 322 17.67 3.46 -9.33
C ALA A 322 19.09 3.04 -8.92
N CYS A 323 19.61 1.97 -9.51
CA CYS A 323 21.00 1.53 -9.27
C CYS A 323 22.02 2.54 -9.77
N ILE A 324 21.77 3.18 -10.93
CA ILE A 324 22.61 4.23 -11.48
C ILE A 324 22.69 5.43 -10.53
N GLU A 325 21.55 5.87 -10.00
CA GLU A 325 21.46 6.99 -9.07
C GLU A 325 22.18 6.66 -7.76
N ALA A 326 21.89 5.50 -7.17
CA ALA A 326 22.51 5.05 -5.94
C ALA A 326 24.04 4.91 -6.05
N ALA A 327 24.54 4.32 -7.11
CA ALA A 327 25.98 4.22 -7.37
C ALA A 327 26.63 5.60 -7.57
N GLY A 328 25.93 6.54 -8.23
CA GLY A 328 26.40 7.91 -8.37
C GLY A 328 26.53 8.63 -7.04
N ASN A 329 25.58 8.48 -6.13
CA ASN A 329 25.61 9.08 -4.79
C ASN A 329 26.78 8.53 -3.96
N LYS A 330 27.07 7.23 -4.00
CA LYS A 330 28.20 6.60 -3.31
C LYS A 330 29.53 7.22 -3.76
N MET A 331 29.72 7.34 -5.06
CA MET A 331 30.97 7.84 -5.64
C MET A 331 31.17 9.34 -5.35
N LEU A 332 30.12 10.17 -5.38
CA LEU A 332 30.18 11.57 -5.01
C LEU A 332 30.60 11.79 -3.55
N LYS A 333 30.21 10.90 -2.65
CA LYS A 333 30.61 10.96 -1.23
C LYS A 333 32.06 10.49 -1.00
N SER A 334 32.53 9.56 -1.78
CA SER A 334 33.88 8.96 -1.64
C SER A 334 34.97 9.71 -2.39
N SER A 335 34.62 10.41 -3.48
CA SER A 335 35.60 11.07 -4.35
C SER A 335 35.70 12.58 -4.04
N ARG A 336 36.84 13.00 -3.52
CA ARG A 336 37.23 14.41 -3.49
C ARG A 336 37.91 14.89 -4.79
N ASN A 337 38.27 13.99 -5.70
CA ASN A 337 39.01 14.28 -6.92
C ASN A 337 38.56 13.39 -8.11
N GLY A 338 37.93 13.95 -9.11
CA GLY A 338 37.96 13.44 -10.49
C GLY A 338 36.69 12.87 -11.10
N GLY A 339 36.08 13.61 -12.04
CA GLY A 339 34.83 13.22 -12.71
C GLY A 339 34.86 11.97 -13.60
N ASP A 340 35.94 11.73 -14.35
CA ASP A 340 36.01 10.63 -15.32
C ASP A 340 36.17 9.23 -14.67
N VAL A 341 36.92 9.13 -13.62
CA VAL A 341 37.10 7.88 -12.85
C VAL A 341 35.81 7.49 -12.16
N VAL A 342 35.02 8.47 -11.67
CA VAL A 342 33.73 8.28 -11.04
C VAL A 342 32.71 7.68 -12.00
N LEU A 343 32.68 8.10 -13.25
CA LEU A 343 31.75 7.61 -14.25
C LEU A 343 32.04 6.14 -14.64
N LEU A 344 33.30 5.79 -14.74
CA LEU A 344 33.70 4.42 -15.09
C LEU A 344 33.32 3.43 -13.97
N LEU A 345 33.64 3.72 -12.75
CA LEU A 345 33.30 2.89 -11.58
C LEU A 345 31.77 2.75 -11.38
N ARG A 346 31.01 3.83 -11.65
CA ARG A 346 29.54 3.79 -11.61
C ARG A 346 28.96 2.77 -12.58
N SER A 347 29.43 2.76 -13.81
CA SER A 347 28.96 1.82 -14.83
C SER A 347 29.34 0.38 -14.49
N GLU A 348 30.51 0.16 -13.90
CA GLU A 348 30.96 -1.16 -13.45
C GLU A 348 30.13 -1.69 -12.31
N LEU A 349 29.88 -0.87 -11.27
CA LEU A 349 29.00 -1.24 -10.15
C LEU A 349 27.62 -1.64 -10.62
N VAL A 350 27.00 -0.85 -11.51
CA VAL A 350 25.68 -1.16 -12.07
C VAL A 350 25.71 -2.45 -12.89
N SER A 351 26.78 -2.68 -13.67
CA SER A 351 26.95 -3.92 -14.44
C SER A 351 27.06 -5.15 -13.52
N LEU A 352 27.78 -5.04 -12.41
CA LEU A 352 27.89 -6.12 -11.42
C LEU A 352 26.54 -6.40 -10.76
N ILE A 353 25.76 -5.36 -10.37
CA ILE A 353 24.41 -5.54 -9.82
C ILE A 353 23.52 -6.25 -10.84
N GLU A 354 23.57 -5.86 -12.13
CA GLU A 354 22.82 -6.49 -13.21
C GLU A 354 23.19 -7.96 -13.37
N GLN A 355 24.47 -8.30 -13.37
CA GLN A 355 24.96 -9.68 -13.49
C GLN A 355 24.47 -10.56 -12.32
N HIS A 356 24.61 -10.09 -11.09
CA HIS A 356 24.13 -10.80 -9.90
C HIS A 356 22.61 -10.93 -9.88
N PHE A 357 21.88 -9.91 -10.30
CA PHE A 357 20.42 -9.95 -10.43
C PHE A 357 19.99 -11.05 -11.41
N VAL A 358 20.56 -11.08 -12.61
CA VAL A 358 20.26 -12.09 -13.63
C VAL A 358 20.60 -13.50 -13.12
N GLN A 359 21.73 -13.66 -12.44
CA GLN A 359 22.16 -14.95 -11.88
C GLN A 359 21.17 -15.41 -10.78
N ARG A 360 20.81 -14.56 -9.84
CA ARG A 360 19.90 -14.86 -8.74
C ARG A 360 18.48 -15.14 -9.23
N SER A 361 18.00 -14.42 -10.24
CA SER A 361 16.67 -14.61 -10.84
C SER A 361 16.48 -15.97 -11.50
N LYS A 362 17.56 -16.65 -11.87
CA LYS A 362 17.53 -18.01 -12.45
C LYS A 362 17.38 -19.11 -11.40
N ILE A 363 17.67 -18.82 -10.13
CA ILE A 363 17.63 -19.77 -9.02
C ILE A 363 16.27 -19.63 -8.30
N LEU A 364 15.24 -20.19 -8.91
CA LEU A 364 13.89 -20.22 -8.31
C LEU A 364 13.83 -21.32 -7.24
N CYS A 365 13.53 -20.93 -6.02
CA CYS A 365 13.31 -21.86 -4.90
C CYS A 365 12.09 -21.43 -4.08
N PRO A 366 11.42 -22.37 -3.38
CA PRO A 366 10.43 -22.00 -2.39
C PRO A 366 11.05 -21.07 -1.33
N ASN A 367 10.39 -19.96 -1.00
CA ASN A 367 10.86 -18.95 -0.03
C ASN A 367 12.21 -18.32 -0.39
N PRO A 368 12.34 -17.65 -1.56
CA PRO A 368 13.62 -17.10 -2.02
C PRO A 368 14.18 -16.04 -1.06
N ARG A 369 13.31 -15.28 -0.37
CA ARG A 369 13.71 -14.27 0.62
C ARG A 369 14.41 -14.91 1.82
N MET A 370 13.81 -15.94 2.42
CA MET A 370 14.41 -16.62 3.57
C MET A 370 15.76 -17.28 3.24
N ARG A 371 15.88 -17.81 2.02
CA ARG A 371 17.16 -18.35 1.54
C ARG A 371 18.20 -17.26 1.36
N LEU A 372 17.85 -16.15 0.73
CA LEU A 372 18.76 -15.01 0.57
C LEU A 372 19.27 -14.51 1.93
N LEU A 373 18.36 -14.32 2.89
CA LEU A 373 18.76 -13.88 4.24
C LEU A 373 19.62 -14.92 4.95
N ALA A 374 19.41 -16.21 4.73
CA ALA A 374 20.23 -17.26 5.28
C ALA A 374 21.65 -17.28 4.66
N ASP A 375 21.77 -17.09 3.35
CA ASP A 375 23.05 -17.02 2.62
C ASP A 375 23.93 -15.86 3.15
N PHE A 376 23.33 -14.73 3.49
CA PHE A 376 24.03 -13.52 3.94
C PHE A 376 23.98 -13.29 5.46
N ARG A 377 23.49 -14.25 6.25
CA ARG A 377 23.24 -14.09 7.70
C ARG A 377 24.48 -13.61 8.46
N HIS A 378 25.62 -14.18 8.20
CA HIS A 378 26.87 -13.80 8.88
C HIS A 378 27.17 -12.31 8.72
N TRP A 379 26.94 -11.77 7.53
CA TRP A 379 27.15 -10.37 7.21
C TRP A 379 26.04 -9.47 7.79
N LEU A 380 24.78 -9.93 7.78
CA LEU A 380 23.63 -9.18 8.25
C LEU A 380 23.54 -9.07 9.77
N MET A 381 24.00 -10.09 10.51
CA MET A 381 23.81 -10.18 11.97
C MET A 381 24.44 -9.03 12.76
N THR A 382 25.48 -8.42 12.24
CA THR A 382 26.19 -7.30 12.86
C THR A 382 25.67 -5.93 12.42
N ARG A 383 24.76 -5.87 11.42
CA ARG A 383 24.30 -4.62 10.78
C ARG A 383 22.91 -4.23 11.25
N LYS A 384 22.82 -3.06 11.88
CA LYS A 384 21.56 -2.49 12.36
C LYS A 384 21.31 -1.15 11.66
N LEU A 385 20.68 -1.19 10.47
CA LEU A 385 20.40 0.01 9.70
C LEU A 385 19.00 0.54 10.04
N HIS A 386 18.90 1.85 10.23
CA HIS A 386 17.67 2.55 10.61
C HIS A 386 16.99 3.23 9.41
N ARG A 387 17.69 3.37 8.27
CA ARG A 387 17.20 4.05 7.08
C ARG A 387 16.68 3.12 5.98
N VAL A 388 16.95 1.82 6.11
CA VAL A 388 16.52 0.83 5.13
C VAL A 388 16.26 -0.51 5.80
N CYS A 389 15.17 -1.16 5.41
CA CYS A 389 14.86 -2.52 5.84
C CYS A 389 15.84 -3.51 5.20
N LEU A 390 16.74 -4.10 5.98
CA LEU A 390 17.72 -5.08 5.50
C LEU A 390 17.06 -6.38 5.00
N ALA A 391 15.82 -6.68 5.34
CA ALA A 391 15.15 -7.86 4.84
C ALA A 391 14.69 -7.74 3.38
N CYS A 392 14.58 -6.51 2.82
CA CYS A 392 14.14 -6.30 1.43
C CYS A 392 14.90 -5.23 0.66
N VAL A 393 15.55 -4.28 1.32
CA VAL A 393 16.24 -3.10 0.76
C VAL A 393 15.31 -2.20 -0.07
N GLN A 394 14.00 -2.15 0.26
CA GLN A 394 13.00 -1.45 -0.54
C GLN A 394 12.00 -0.62 0.24
N ALA A 395 12.18 -0.52 1.55
CA ALA A 395 11.24 0.18 2.42
C ALA A 395 11.94 0.73 3.66
N ASP A 396 11.33 1.74 4.28
CA ASP A 396 11.71 2.18 5.61
C ASP A 396 11.44 1.05 6.61
N PRO A 397 12.36 0.79 7.56
CA PRO A 397 12.14 -0.20 8.60
C PRO A 397 11.30 0.41 9.73
N GLN A 398 10.09 -0.11 9.93
CA GLN A 398 9.10 0.46 10.84
C GLN A 398 9.07 -0.20 12.22
N HIS A 399 9.51 -1.45 12.31
CA HIS A 399 9.40 -2.25 13.52
C HIS A 399 10.76 -2.73 14.00
N LYS A 400 11.11 -2.40 15.25
CA LYS A 400 12.33 -2.85 15.92
C LYS A 400 12.09 -4.18 16.61
N LEU A 401 12.97 -5.15 16.36
CA LEU A 401 12.97 -6.45 16.99
C LEU A 401 13.83 -6.43 18.27
N GLN A 402 13.62 -7.36 19.21
CA GLN A 402 14.35 -7.43 20.47
C GLN A 402 15.87 -7.49 20.32
N CYS A 403 16.38 -8.03 19.21
CA CYS A 403 17.82 -8.04 18.90
C CYS A 403 18.35 -6.69 18.38
N GLY A 404 17.47 -5.69 18.22
CA GLY A 404 17.80 -4.36 17.68
C GLY A 404 17.81 -4.26 16.15
N HIS A 405 17.53 -5.32 15.41
CA HIS A 405 17.27 -5.22 13.97
C HIS A 405 15.91 -4.62 13.70
N LEU A 406 15.80 -3.87 12.59
CA LEU A 406 14.57 -3.28 12.16
C LEU A 406 14.08 -3.91 10.85
N VAL A 407 12.77 -4.11 10.75
CA VAL A 407 12.10 -4.66 9.57
C VAL A 407 10.91 -3.80 9.17
N CYS A 408 10.60 -3.77 7.88
CA CYS A 408 9.39 -3.11 7.41
C CYS A 408 8.15 -3.99 7.62
N GLU A 409 6.97 -3.39 7.62
CA GLU A 409 5.69 -4.07 7.80
C GLU A 409 5.45 -5.17 6.76
N ASN A 410 5.82 -4.92 5.48
CA ASN A 410 5.71 -5.94 4.43
C ASN A 410 6.58 -7.17 4.69
N CYS A 411 7.80 -6.99 5.18
CA CYS A 411 8.69 -8.10 5.53
C CYS A 411 8.18 -8.84 6.77
N LEU A 412 7.65 -8.10 7.74
CA LEU A 412 7.07 -8.65 8.95
C LEU A 412 5.86 -9.54 8.62
N THR A 413 4.94 -9.07 7.79
CA THR A 413 3.76 -9.85 7.36
C THR A 413 4.12 -11.04 6.50
N ALA A 414 5.15 -10.93 5.65
CA ALA A 414 5.58 -12.04 4.77
C ALA A 414 6.33 -13.15 5.52
N MET A 415 7.01 -12.83 6.63
CA MET A 415 7.84 -13.79 7.38
C MET A 415 7.28 -14.15 8.75
N GLY A 416 6.36 -13.35 9.27
CA GLY A 416 5.67 -13.59 10.53
C GLY A 416 4.53 -14.61 10.38
N SER A 417 4.01 -15.03 11.51
CA SER A 417 2.83 -15.86 11.61
C SER A 417 1.73 -15.13 12.36
N CYS A 418 0.48 -15.35 12.00
CA CYS A 418 -0.69 -14.87 12.73
C CYS A 418 -1.59 -16.06 13.11
N LEU A 419 -2.39 -15.88 14.15
CA LEU A 419 -3.41 -16.86 14.53
C LEU A 419 -4.68 -16.62 13.71
N GLU A 420 -5.42 -17.67 13.38
CA GLU A 420 -6.70 -17.52 12.68
C GLU A 420 -7.77 -16.83 13.56
N SER A 421 -7.61 -16.87 14.89
CA SER A 421 -8.40 -16.10 15.85
C SER A 421 -8.05 -14.61 15.94
N ASP A 422 -6.86 -14.22 15.43
CA ASP A 422 -6.43 -12.81 15.32
C ASP A 422 -5.56 -12.64 14.07
N PRO A 423 -6.19 -12.56 12.88
CA PRO A 423 -5.48 -12.65 11.60
C PRO A 423 -4.63 -11.42 11.28
N TYR A 424 -4.76 -10.35 12.05
CA TYR A 424 -4.02 -9.11 11.85
C TYR A 424 -2.92 -8.88 12.90
N LEU A 425 -2.77 -9.76 13.89
CA LEU A 425 -1.65 -9.73 14.84
C LEU A 425 -0.55 -10.69 14.37
N TYR A 426 0.50 -10.14 13.79
CA TYR A 426 1.65 -10.89 13.31
C TYR A 426 2.71 -11.03 14.38
N GLN A 427 3.27 -12.23 14.50
CA GLN A 427 4.33 -12.56 15.44
C GLN A 427 5.57 -13.06 14.70
N LEU A 428 6.73 -12.54 15.06
CA LEU A 428 8.04 -13.03 14.62
C LEU A 428 8.71 -13.77 15.78
N SER A 429 8.74 -15.09 15.72
CA SER A 429 9.41 -15.91 16.74
C SER A 429 10.93 -15.85 16.67
N ARG A 430 11.48 -15.44 15.53
CA ARG A 430 12.92 -15.27 15.30
C ARG A 430 13.20 -14.10 14.36
N CYS A 431 14.28 -13.38 14.64
CA CYS A 431 14.76 -12.35 13.73
C CYS A 431 15.19 -12.97 12.39
N PRO A 432 14.67 -12.51 11.23
CA PRO A 432 15.04 -13.04 9.93
C PRO A 432 16.50 -12.76 9.54
N LEU A 433 17.14 -11.74 10.16
CA LEU A 433 18.49 -11.31 9.83
C LEU A 433 19.57 -12.04 10.66
N CYS A 434 19.38 -12.19 11.99
CA CYS A 434 20.35 -12.83 12.88
C CYS A 434 19.87 -14.15 13.50
N SER A 435 18.65 -14.55 13.29
CA SER A 435 18.01 -15.76 13.86
C SER A 435 17.88 -15.80 15.39
N GLN A 436 18.18 -14.71 16.11
CA GLN A 436 17.91 -14.62 17.53
C GLN A 436 16.41 -14.75 17.80
N ALA A 437 16.04 -15.36 18.93
CA ALA A 437 14.65 -15.44 19.36
C ALA A 437 14.06 -14.03 19.49
N SER A 438 12.80 -13.87 19.13
CA SER A 438 12.06 -12.62 19.18
C SER A 438 10.61 -12.93 19.54
N GLU A 439 10.02 -12.13 20.43
CA GLU A 439 8.61 -12.22 20.79
C GLU A 439 7.87 -10.97 20.32
N THR A 440 8.34 -10.37 19.22
CA THR A 440 7.77 -9.13 18.70
C THR A 440 6.43 -9.42 18.06
N SER A 441 5.39 -8.78 18.58
CA SER A 441 4.02 -8.83 18.04
C SER A 441 3.65 -7.47 17.45
N VAL A 442 3.15 -7.47 16.23
CA VAL A 442 2.75 -6.25 15.52
C VAL A 442 1.36 -6.45 14.92
N ARG A 443 0.46 -5.56 15.28
CA ARG A 443 -0.87 -5.52 14.66
C ARG A 443 -0.81 -4.69 13.39
N VAL A 444 -1.33 -5.27 12.35
CA VAL A 444 -1.37 -4.66 11.04
C VAL A 444 -2.82 -4.32 10.70
N LYS A 445 -3.08 -3.09 10.28
CA LYS A 445 -4.42 -2.64 9.91
C LYS A 445 -4.93 -3.39 8.66
N PRO A 446 -6.21 -3.85 8.63
CA PRO A 446 -6.82 -4.38 7.40
C PRO A 446 -6.73 -3.37 6.24
N ALA A 447 -6.44 -3.83 5.03
CA ALA A 447 -6.22 -2.95 3.87
C ALA A 447 -7.46 -2.09 3.55
N THR A 448 -8.65 -2.66 3.74
CA THR A 448 -9.94 -2.01 3.47
C THR A 448 -10.51 -1.22 4.64
N ALA A 449 -9.83 -1.19 5.78
CA ALA A 449 -10.23 -0.35 6.90
C ALA A 449 -9.59 1.05 6.77
N GLY A 450 -10.30 2.10 7.18
CA GLY A 450 -9.80 3.47 7.22
C GLY A 450 -8.81 3.70 8.37
N LEU A 451 -8.37 4.94 8.55
CA LEU A 451 -7.51 5.37 9.66
C LEU A 451 -8.28 6.32 10.57
N ARG A 452 -8.11 6.15 11.88
CA ARG A 452 -8.72 6.95 12.94
C ARG A 452 -7.61 7.80 13.58
N VAL A 453 -7.81 9.10 13.64
CA VAL A 453 -6.78 10.08 14.03
C VAL A 453 -7.16 10.84 15.28
N LEU A 454 -6.21 10.95 16.22
CA LEU A 454 -6.27 11.80 17.40
C LEU A 454 -5.19 12.89 17.30
N SER A 455 -5.57 14.15 17.50
CA SER A 455 -4.66 15.31 17.49
C SER A 455 -4.90 16.13 18.76
N ILE A 456 -3.87 16.28 19.62
CA ILE A 456 -3.97 17.01 20.90
C ILE A 456 -3.11 18.25 20.87
N ASP A 457 -3.71 19.39 21.15
CA ASP A 457 -3.03 20.69 21.19
C ASP A 457 -2.06 20.80 22.36
N GLY A 458 -1.05 21.65 22.22
CA GLY A 458 -0.22 22.13 23.31
C GLY A 458 -0.96 23.11 24.23
N GLY A 459 -0.61 23.13 25.51
CA GLY A 459 -1.29 24.03 26.43
C GLY A 459 -0.80 24.03 27.89
N GLY A 460 0.38 23.49 28.20
CA GLY A 460 0.90 23.42 29.57
C GLY A 460 -0.06 22.69 30.50
N ILE A 461 -0.38 23.27 31.65
CA ILE A 461 -1.32 22.68 32.65
C ILE A 461 -2.75 22.50 32.11
N ARG A 462 -3.10 23.18 31.02
CA ARG A 462 -4.42 23.07 30.42
C ARG A 462 -4.65 21.75 29.68
N ALA A 463 -3.62 20.90 29.56
CA ALA A 463 -3.76 19.52 29.08
C ALA A 463 -4.69 18.66 29.95
N ALA A 464 -5.04 19.12 31.17
CA ALA A 464 -6.13 18.55 31.94
C ALA A 464 -7.45 18.47 31.15
N ILE A 465 -7.72 19.43 30.24
CA ILE A 465 -8.93 19.49 29.40
C ILE A 465 -9.00 18.31 28.42
N PRO A 466 -8.04 18.08 27.51
CA PRO A 466 -8.07 16.93 26.62
C PRO A 466 -8.03 15.58 27.33
N ILE A 467 -7.39 15.46 28.50
CA ILE A 467 -7.43 14.24 29.28
C ILE A 467 -8.87 13.93 29.73
N GLN A 468 -9.60 14.93 30.25
CA GLN A 468 -10.99 14.74 30.69
C GLN A 468 -11.95 14.50 29.50
N PHE A 469 -11.67 15.06 28.30
CA PHE A 469 -12.38 14.71 27.09
C PHE A 469 -12.20 13.21 26.76
N LEU A 470 -11.00 12.69 26.83
CA LEU A 470 -10.72 11.27 26.58
C LEU A 470 -11.38 10.36 27.62
N CYS A 471 -11.41 10.76 28.91
CA CYS A 471 -12.17 10.05 29.94
C CYS A 471 -13.69 10.01 29.63
N ALA A 472 -14.25 11.14 29.19
CA ALA A 472 -15.68 11.23 28.86
C ALA A 472 -16.00 10.37 27.61
N LEU A 473 -15.14 10.38 26.59
CA LEU A 473 -15.28 9.59 25.36
C LEU A 473 -15.16 8.08 25.64
N GLU A 474 -14.15 7.64 26.41
CA GLU A 474 -13.97 6.23 26.81
C GLU A 474 -15.22 5.72 27.56
N LYS A 475 -15.72 6.51 28.50
CA LYS A 475 -16.94 6.18 29.21
C LYS A 475 -18.19 6.14 28.33
N ALA A 476 -18.28 7.05 27.35
CA ALA A 476 -19.40 7.10 26.40
C ALA A 476 -19.41 5.93 25.43
N ILE A 477 -18.23 5.43 24.98
CA ILE A 477 -18.10 4.22 24.17
C ILE A 477 -18.54 3.00 24.97
N GLY A 478 -18.17 2.90 26.25
CA GLY A 478 -18.67 1.89 27.18
C GLY A 478 -18.13 0.50 26.99
N LEU A 479 -17.03 0.32 26.26
CA LEU A 479 -16.30 -0.95 26.13
C LEU A 479 -15.13 -1.02 27.12
N ASP A 480 -14.83 -2.20 27.64
CA ASP A 480 -13.61 -2.42 28.42
C ASP A 480 -12.37 -2.51 27.53
N MET A 481 -12.13 -1.42 26.83
CA MET A 481 -11.00 -1.23 25.93
C MET A 481 -10.45 0.18 26.11
N PRO A 482 -9.13 0.35 26.29
CA PRO A 482 -8.52 1.67 26.42
C PRO A 482 -8.82 2.57 25.24
N ILE A 483 -9.06 3.87 25.49
CA ILE A 483 -9.45 4.83 24.46
C ILE A 483 -8.43 4.92 23.31
N GLN A 484 -7.13 4.75 23.59
CA GLN A 484 -6.07 4.81 22.59
C GLN A 484 -6.16 3.70 21.55
N GLU A 485 -6.82 2.58 21.82
CA GLU A 485 -7.05 1.51 20.85
C GLU A 485 -8.14 1.86 19.82
N HIS A 486 -8.89 2.94 20.06
CA HIS A 486 -9.83 3.49 19.08
C HIS A 486 -9.19 4.43 18.06
N PHE A 487 -7.86 4.68 18.13
CA PHE A 487 -7.15 5.54 17.21
C PHE A 487 -5.94 4.85 16.63
N ASP A 488 -5.75 4.98 15.32
CA ASP A 488 -4.62 4.38 14.58
C ASP A 488 -3.42 5.33 14.51
N LEU A 489 -3.68 6.67 14.51
CA LEU A 489 -2.68 7.72 14.50
C LEU A 489 -2.93 8.68 15.66
N ALA A 490 -1.92 9.01 16.43
CA ALA A 490 -2.02 9.93 17.55
C ALA A 490 -0.89 10.96 17.54
N TYR A 491 -1.23 12.22 17.47
CA TYR A 491 -0.30 13.33 17.44
C TYR A 491 -0.57 14.31 18.58
N GLY A 492 0.50 14.78 19.21
CA GLY A 492 0.37 15.73 20.31
C GLY A 492 1.55 16.69 20.38
N THR A 493 1.26 17.94 20.64
CA THR A 493 2.25 19.00 20.79
C THR A 493 2.45 19.34 22.28
N SER A 494 3.69 19.56 22.72
CA SER A 494 3.99 20.04 24.07
C SER A 494 3.35 19.15 25.14
N SER A 495 2.53 19.69 26.05
CA SER A 495 1.79 18.91 27.05
C SER A 495 0.81 17.91 26.41
N GLY A 496 0.24 18.19 25.22
CA GLY A 496 -0.54 17.21 24.45
C GLY A 496 0.31 16.03 24.03
N GLY A 497 1.59 16.26 23.68
CA GLY A 497 2.57 15.20 23.40
C GLY A 497 2.87 14.34 24.64
N LEU A 498 2.96 14.95 25.83
CA LEU A 498 3.12 14.21 27.09
C LEU A 498 1.90 13.32 27.37
N VAL A 499 0.69 13.79 27.10
CA VAL A 499 -0.54 12.97 27.20
C VAL A 499 -0.48 11.78 26.25
N ILE A 500 -0.10 12.00 24.97
CA ILE A 500 0.05 10.92 23.99
C ILE A 500 1.10 9.90 24.47
N LEU A 501 2.24 10.33 25.01
CA LEU A 501 3.26 9.43 25.54
C LEU A 501 2.79 8.65 26.78
N ALA A 502 1.95 9.24 27.64
CA ALA A 502 1.37 8.52 28.78
C ALA A 502 0.41 7.41 28.32
N LEU A 503 -0.47 7.72 27.37
CA LEU A 503 -1.45 6.76 26.82
C LEU A 503 -0.78 5.64 26.01
N TYR A 504 0.08 6.00 25.07
CA TYR A 504 0.66 5.07 24.11
C TYR A 504 2.03 4.52 24.53
N GLY A 505 2.84 5.33 25.21
CA GLY A 505 4.16 4.93 25.67
C GLY A 505 4.13 4.06 26.93
N LEU A 506 3.22 4.40 27.88
CA LEU A 506 3.07 3.67 29.13
C LEU A 506 1.82 2.76 29.14
N GLY A 507 0.95 2.84 28.15
CA GLY A 507 -0.29 2.07 28.08
C GLY A 507 -1.35 2.48 29.13
N MET A 508 -1.25 3.68 29.68
CA MET A 508 -2.16 4.18 30.73
C MET A 508 -3.54 4.49 30.18
N ARG A 509 -4.57 4.28 31.00
CA ARG A 509 -5.90 4.85 30.73
C ARG A 509 -5.92 6.36 31.02
N PRO A 510 -6.90 7.12 30.48
CA PRO A 510 -6.95 8.57 30.67
C PRO A 510 -6.97 9.01 32.16
N GLU A 511 -7.68 8.32 33.04
CA GLU A 511 -7.72 8.62 34.47
C GLU A 511 -6.33 8.46 35.13
N GLU A 512 -5.60 7.41 34.78
CA GLU A 512 -4.22 7.17 35.27
C GLU A 512 -3.29 8.25 34.74
N SER A 513 -3.44 8.59 33.45
CA SER A 513 -2.71 9.67 32.78
C SER A 513 -2.97 11.03 33.46
N PHE A 514 -4.21 11.31 33.89
CA PHE A 514 -4.52 12.53 34.66
C PHE A 514 -3.80 12.57 35.99
N THR A 515 -3.79 11.46 36.73
CA THR A 515 -3.07 11.34 38.00
C THR A 515 -1.58 11.61 37.85
N LEU A 516 -0.93 10.99 36.85
CA LEU A 516 0.46 11.22 36.53
C LEU A 516 0.71 12.68 36.11
N PHE A 517 -0.17 13.23 35.24
CA PHE A 517 -0.08 14.61 34.77
C PHE A 517 -0.11 15.62 35.92
N LYS A 518 -1.00 15.43 36.90
CA LYS A 518 -1.12 16.30 38.08
C LYS A 518 0.17 16.25 38.90
N GLN A 519 0.72 15.07 39.17
CA GLN A 519 1.99 14.90 39.89
C GLN A 519 3.15 15.58 39.16
N LEU A 520 3.23 15.36 37.83
CA LEU A 520 4.27 15.91 36.99
C LEU A 520 4.21 17.44 36.93
N SER A 521 3.00 18.00 36.71
CA SER A 521 2.79 19.45 36.69
C SER A 521 3.21 20.12 38.00
N THR A 522 2.85 19.52 39.16
CA THR A 522 3.22 20.03 40.49
C THR A 522 4.74 19.98 40.70
N ARG A 523 5.43 18.95 40.15
CA ARG A 523 6.90 18.81 40.28
C ARG A 523 7.62 19.81 39.37
N ILE A 524 7.20 19.96 38.15
CA ILE A 524 7.89 20.74 37.10
C ILE A 524 7.70 22.24 37.33
N PHE A 525 6.50 22.68 37.70
CA PHE A 525 6.17 24.09 37.86
C PHE A 525 6.33 24.58 39.30
N ARG A 526 7.17 23.94 40.11
CA ARG A 526 7.58 24.46 41.41
C ARG A 526 8.29 25.79 41.24
N GLY A 527 7.61 26.90 41.57
CA GLY A 527 8.21 28.21 41.48
C GLY A 527 9.51 28.30 42.29
N ARG A 528 10.55 28.90 41.72
CA ARG A 528 11.67 29.39 42.54
C ARG A 528 11.06 30.34 43.55
N SER A 529 11.14 29.98 44.83
CA SER A 529 10.71 30.83 45.93
C SER A 529 11.26 32.25 45.71
N GLN A 530 10.37 33.19 45.36
CA GLN A 530 10.72 34.61 45.30
C GLN A 530 10.87 35.10 46.74
N TRP A 531 12.07 34.87 47.28
CA TRP A 531 12.47 35.63 48.46
C TRP A 531 12.72 37.07 48.01
N GLY A 532 11.84 37.95 48.49
CA GLY A 532 11.72 39.35 48.15
C GLY A 532 13.04 40.06 47.90
N LEU A 533 12.97 40.88 46.92
CA LEU A 533 13.67 42.15 46.82
C LEU A 533 13.37 42.80 45.47
N GLY A 534 12.75 43.93 45.52
CA GLY A 534 12.70 45.09 44.63
C GLY A 534 12.96 44.92 43.12
N LEU A 535 12.77 45.99 42.38
CA LEU A 535 13.01 46.13 40.92
C LEU A 535 14.25 45.42 40.31
N ALA A 536 15.30 45.26 41.08
CA ALA A 536 16.49 44.52 40.66
C ALA A 536 16.25 43.01 40.47
N ALA A 537 15.38 42.39 41.24
CA ALA A 537 15.01 41.00 41.14
C ALA A 537 14.14 40.75 39.90
N THR A 538 13.29 41.71 39.52
CA THR A 538 12.44 41.63 38.32
C THR A 538 13.31 41.70 37.06
N VAL A 539 14.31 42.60 37.04
CA VAL A 539 15.25 42.72 35.89
C VAL A 539 16.15 41.51 35.83
N TYR A 540 16.64 41.00 36.96
CA TYR A 540 17.44 39.78 37.01
C TYR A 540 16.67 38.54 36.58
N THR A 541 15.39 38.41 37.00
CA THR A 541 14.49 37.33 36.58
C THR A 541 14.20 37.43 35.08
N LEU A 542 14.00 38.63 34.52
CA LEU A 542 13.77 38.82 33.10
C LEU A 542 15.00 38.41 32.28
N VAL A 543 16.18 38.85 32.66
CA VAL A 543 17.46 38.55 31.97
C VAL A 543 17.81 37.07 32.11
N THR A 544 17.63 36.47 33.29
CA THR A 544 17.88 35.04 33.50
C THR A 544 16.84 34.14 32.82
N SER A 545 15.56 34.55 32.78
CA SER A 545 14.51 33.78 32.03
C SER A 545 14.76 33.79 30.54
N CYS A 546 15.31 34.87 29.98
CA CYS A 546 15.71 34.93 28.57
C CYS A 546 16.92 34.01 28.24
N ARG A 547 17.77 33.74 29.24
CA ARG A 547 18.97 32.91 29.05
C ARG A 547 18.88 31.49 29.58
N HIS A 548 18.07 31.25 30.64
CA HIS A 548 18.07 29.97 31.38
C HIS A 548 16.65 29.38 31.58
N GLY A 549 15.59 29.95 31.01
CA GLY A 549 14.21 29.53 31.24
C GLY A 549 13.66 29.95 32.61
N ARG A 550 12.32 29.98 32.77
CA ARG A 550 11.65 30.33 34.05
C ARG A 550 11.74 29.19 35.07
N PHE A 551 11.74 27.93 34.61
CA PHE A 551 11.81 26.75 35.45
C PHE A 551 13.10 25.98 35.24
N PRO A 552 13.64 25.30 36.25
CA PRO A 552 14.82 24.47 36.13
C PRO A 552 14.58 23.32 35.12
N ALA A 553 15.45 23.18 34.16
CA ALA A 553 15.38 22.07 33.21
C ALA A 553 15.58 20.69 33.87
N SER A 554 16.39 20.65 34.97
CA SER A 554 16.64 19.43 35.76
C SER A 554 15.33 18.80 36.26
N ASP A 555 14.38 19.61 36.74
CA ASP A 555 13.16 19.07 37.36
C ASP A 555 12.28 18.30 36.36
N ILE A 556 12.19 18.78 35.13
CA ILE A 556 11.46 18.07 34.05
C ILE A 556 12.32 16.90 33.53
N GLU A 557 13.63 17.06 33.35
CA GLU A 557 14.51 16.01 32.84
C GLU A 557 14.60 14.81 33.78
N ASP A 558 14.74 15.06 35.12
CA ASP A 558 14.71 14.02 36.14
C ASP A 558 13.35 13.30 36.20
N ALA A 559 12.25 14.05 36.11
CA ALA A 559 10.90 13.46 36.09
C ALA A 559 10.67 12.59 34.87
N LEU A 560 11.05 13.06 33.68
CA LEU A 560 10.91 12.28 32.44
C LEU A 560 11.83 11.06 32.41
N ALA A 561 13.04 11.16 32.98
CA ALA A 561 13.95 10.02 33.10
C ALA A 561 13.42 8.94 34.05
N GLU A 562 12.78 9.35 35.16
CA GLU A 562 12.15 8.44 36.12
C GLU A 562 10.94 7.71 35.50
N ILE A 563 10.13 8.41 34.69
CA ILE A 563 8.91 7.87 34.08
C ILE A 563 9.22 6.96 32.90
N PHE A 564 10.08 7.38 31.97
CA PHE A 564 10.28 6.69 30.69
C PHE A 564 11.56 5.87 30.61
N GLY A 565 12.49 6.05 31.56
CA GLY A 565 13.79 5.34 31.55
C GLY A 565 14.57 5.59 30.27
N GLU A 566 15.17 4.52 29.74
CA GLU A 566 16.03 4.56 28.54
C GLU A 566 15.31 4.03 27.28
N ALA A 567 14.00 3.73 27.36
CA ALA A 567 13.24 3.22 26.22
C ALA A 567 13.22 4.23 25.06
N THR A 568 13.32 3.74 23.83
CA THR A 568 13.31 4.57 22.62
C THR A 568 11.92 4.63 22.00
N MET A 569 11.69 5.61 21.14
CA MET A 569 10.41 5.76 20.40
C MET A 569 10.10 4.56 19.51
N LEU A 570 11.10 3.79 19.11
CA LEU A 570 10.94 2.57 18.31
C LEU A 570 10.73 1.30 19.17
N ASP A 571 10.91 1.39 20.51
CA ASP A 571 10.72 0.27 21.44
C ASP A 571 9.29 0.17 22.00
N LEU A 572 8.35 0.99 21.53
CA LEU A 572 6.97 1.03 22.01
C LEU A 572 6.20 -0.23 21.59
N GLN A 573 6.37 -1.33 22.35
CA GLN A 573 5.74 -2.62 22.06
C GLN A 573 4.22 -2.55 22.13
N TYR A 574 3.65 -1.80 23.08
CA TYR A 574 2.21 -1.60 23.16
C TYR A 574 1.67 -0.93 21.92
N VAL A 575 2.29 0.13 21.43
CA VAL A 575 1.92 0.82 20.17
C VAL A 575 1.92 -0.14 18.99
N SER A 576 2.95 -0.99 18.88
CA SER A 576 3.04 -2.00 17.83
C SER A 576 1.96 -3.07 17.96
N SER A 577 1.63 -3.52 19.18
CA SER A 577 0.63 -4.58 19.43
C SER A 577 -0.80 -4.13 19.15
N ILE A 578 -1.11 -2.85 19.29
CA ILE A 578 -2.42 -2.27 18.93
C ILE A 578 -2.46 -1.72 17.50
N GLY A 579 -1.32 -1.66 16.80
CA GLY A 579 -1.21 -1.14 15.42
C GLY A 579 -1.30 0.37 15.31
N ALA A 580 -1.08 1.11 16.41
CA ALA A 580 -1.08 2.56 16.42
C ALA A 580 0.26 3.15 16.00
N ARG A 581 0.27 4.45 15.71
CA ARG A 581 1.47 5.25 15.39
C ARG A 581 1.38 6.60 16.07
N VAL A 582 2.50 7.04 16.62
CA VAL A 582 2.59 8.26 17.42
C VAL A 582 3.53 9.27 16.77
N GLY A 583 3.17 10.56 16.82
CA GLY A 583 4.00 11.64 16.31
C GLY A 583 3.99 12.87 17.25
N LEU A 584 5.17 13.44 17.46
CA LEU A 584 5.39 14.61 18.31
C LEU A 584 6.12 15.69 17.50
N PRO A 585 5.51 16.84 17.23
CA PRO A 585 6.20 17.94 16.58
C PRO A 585 7.20 18.61 17.53
N VAL A 586 8.33 19.00 16.95
CA VAL A 586 9.39 19.79 17.58
C VAL A 586 9.95 20.77 16.56
N VAL A 587 10.59 21.84 17.01
CA VAL A 587 11.21 22.84 16.12
C VAL A 587 12.72 22.82 16.30
N ASP A 588 13.44 22.66 15.19
CA ASP A 588 14.90 22.76 15.18
C ASP A 588 15.32 24.18 15.54
N ALA A 589 16.14 24.34 16.58
CA ALA A 589 16.50 25.66 17.09
C ALA A 589 17.44 26.45 16.17
N GLU A 590 18.13 25.78 15.24
CA GLU A 590 19.09 26.39 14.32
C GLU A 590 18.44 26.79 13.02
N THR A 591 17.60 25.91 12.43
CA THR A 591 16.98 26.11 11.14
C THR A 591 15.55 26.67 11.23
N LEU A 592 14.92 26.55 12.40
CA LEU A 592 13.51 26.85 12.66
C LEU A 592 12.55 25.97 11.86
N ASP A 593 13.02 24.87 11.32
CA ASP A 593 12.19 23.90 10.62
C ASP A 593 11.34 23.10 11.59
N THR A 594 10.10 22.83 11.20
CA THR A 594 9.27 21.86 11.89
C THR A 594 9.84 20.46 11.66
N CYS A 595 10.05 19.74 12.75
CA CYS A 595 10.47 18.34 12.74
C CYS A 595 9.43 17.47 13.44
N LEU A 596 9.32 16.22 13.00
CA LEU A 596 8.41 15.26 13.59
C LEU A 596 9.20 14.08 14.18
N VAL A 597 9.06 13.86 15.48
CA VAL A 597 9.54 12.67 16.20
C VAL A 597 8.44 11.64 16.22
N THR A 598 8.73 10.39 15.80
CA THR A 598 7.70 9.37 15.64
C THR A 598 8.07 8.03 16.28
N SER A 599 7.05 7.20 16.58
CA SER A 599 7.20 5.79 16.97
C SER A 599 7.50 4.87 15.79
N TYR A 600 7.67 5.41 14.59
CA TYR A 600 7.94 4.69 13.35
C TYR A 600 9.03 5.42 12.55
N ASN A 601 9.75 4.71 11.72
CA ASN A 601 10.92 5.25 11.04
C ASN A 601 10.68 5.58 9.55
N GLY A 602 9.43 5.86 9.18
CA GLY A 602 9.02 6.22 7.82
C GLY A 602 7.60 5.75 7.51
N THR A 603 7.05 6.31 6.47
CA THR A 603 5.66 6.06 6.04
C THR A 603 5.58 5.23 4.77
N SER A 604 6.57 4.36 4.50
CA SER A 604 6.50 3.51 3.30
C SER A 604 5.18 2.75 3.28
N SER A 605 4.34 3.13 2.30
CA SER A 605 3.06 2.50 2.08
C SER A 605 3.28 1.03 1.71
N ARG A 606 2.40 0.13 2.20
CA ARG A 606 2.33 -1.27 1.74
C ARG A 606 2.22 -1.39 0.22
N HIS A 607 1.73 -0.36 -0.42
CA HIS A 607 1.28 -0.38 -1.81
C HIS A 607 2.24 0.29 -2.79
N GLY A 608 3.37 0.81 -2.32
CA GLY A 608 4.37 1.45 -3.19
C GLY A 608 3.84 2.67 -3.97
N ASP A 609 2.65 3.15 -3.63
CA ASP A 609 2.01 4.26 -4.32
C ASP A 609 2.49 5.60 -3.72
N GLU A 610 3.68 6.01 -4.11
CA GLU A 610 4.30 7.28 -3.72
C GLU A 610 3.89 8.43 -4.65
N ARG A 611 2.61 8.50 -5.02
CA ARG A 611 2.08 9.60 -5.86
C ARG A 611 2.19 10.97 -5.19
N TYR A 612 2.44 11.02 -3.91
CA TYR A 612 2.73 12.24 -3.19
C TYR A 612 4.24 12.49 -3.22
N THR A 613 4.69 13.28 -4.17
CA THR A 613 6.01 13.92 -4.13
C THR A 613 6.21 14.60 -2.78
N ASP A 614 7.43 14.60 -2.30
CA ASP A 614 7.88 15.14 -1.00
C ASP A 614 7.59 16.66 -0.83
N MET A 615 6.31 16.99 -0.74
CA MET A 615 5.80 18.32 -0.42
C MET A 615 5.55 18.47 1.09
N SER A 616 6.22 17.67 1.90
CA SER A 616 6.08 17.76 3.36
C SER A 616 6.62 19.08 3.87
N THR A 617 5.81 19.77 4.67
CA THR A 617 6.17 21.03 5.34
C THR A 617 7.03 20.80 6.59
N TYR A 618 7.46 19.58 6.84
CA TYR A 618 8.24 19.17 8.01
C TYR A 618 9.28 18.12 7.64
N ARG A 619 10.27 17.95 8.51
CA ARG A 619 11.30 16.92 8.42
C ARG A 619 11.05 15.80 9.43
N LEU A 620 10.93 14.55 8.95
CA LEU A 620 10.88 13.38 9.83
C LEU A 620 12.26 13.16 10.46
N LEU A 621 12.32 13.07 11.78
CA LEU A 621 13.57 12.78 12.51
C LEU A 621 13.81 11.27 12.51
N GLN A 622 14.71 10.83 11.65
CA GLN A 622 15.14 9.44 11.55
C GLN A 622 16.49 9.25 12.21
N SER A 623 16.62 8.22 13.03
CA SER A 623 17.90 7.79 13.57
C SER A 623 18.79 7.24 12.46
N LYS A 624 20.09 7.46 12.56
CA LYS A 624 21.05 6.90 11.60
C LYS A 624 21.46 5.49 12.00
N ASP A 625 21.59 5.26 13.30
CA ASP A 625 22.07 4.04 13.94
C ASP A 625 21.46 3.89 15.34
N ALA A 626 21.80 2.82 16.03
CA ALA A 626 21.33 2.56 17.38
C ALA A 626 21.79 3.60 18.42
N ALA A 627 22.92 4.27 18.20
CA ALA A 627 23.42 5.29 19.14
C ALA A 627 22.65 6.61 19.02
N SER A 628 22.05 6.87 17.84
CA SER A 628 21.23 8.05 17.57
C SER A 628 19.73 7.77 17.71
N GLU A 629 19.33 6.63 18.28
CA GLU A 629 17.91 6.36 18.55
C GLU A 629 17.32 7.35 19.55
N ILE A 630 16.16 7.90 19.22
CA ILE A 630 15.48 8.91 20.02
C ILE A 630 14.81 8.23 21.20
N ARG A 631 15.21 8.57 22.42
CA ARG A 631 14.58 8.08 23.64
C ARG A 631 13.26 8.80 23.88
N ILE A 632 12.31 8.12 24.52
CA ILE A 632 11.00 8.70 24.82
C ILE A 632 11.16 9.95 25.71
N LYS A 633 12.03 9.90 26.71
CA LYS A 633 12.33 11.06 27.58
C LYS A 633 12.86 12.26 26.81
N ASP A 634 13.73 12.03 25.82
CA ASP A 634 14.31 13.09 24.99
C ASP A 634 13.25 13.69 24.04
N ALA A 635 12.38 12.86 23.46
CA ALA A 635 11.26 13.31 22.66
C ALA A 635 10.26 14.14 23.48
N ALA A 636 9.92 13.66 24.67
CA ALA A 636 9.06 14.37 25.64
C ALA A 636 9.67 15.71 26.04
N ARG A 637 10.99 15.74 26.31
CA ARG A 637 11.70 16.96 26.68
C ARG A 637 11.77 17.97 25.54
N CYS A 638 11.97 17.53 24.30
CA CYS A 638 12.00 18.39 23.13
C CYS A 638 10.64 19.03 22.85
N THR A 639 9.56 18.21 22.80
CA THR A 639 8.22 18.72 22.51
C THR A 639 7.71 19.67 23.60
N SER A 640 8.24 19.58 24.84
CA SER A 640 7.89 20.45 25.97
C SER A 640 8.87 21.58 26.24
N ALA A 641 9.86 21.81 25.34
CA ALA A 641 10.86 22.87 25.48
C ALA A 641 10.30 24.25 25.10
N ALA A 642 9.20 24.65 25.76
CA ALA A 642 8.51 25.91 25.49
C ALA A 642 9.40 27.13 25.82
N PRO A 643 9.63 28.04 24.87
CA PRO A 643 10.43 29.23 25.08
C PRO A 643 9.91 30.03 26.28
N TRP A 644 10.80 30.65 27.02
CA TRP A 644 10.64 31.33 28.30
C TRP A 644 10.30 30.45 29.50
N TYR A 645 9.69 29.31 29.33
CA TYR A 645 9.43 28.33 30.41
C TYR A 645 10.66 27.43 30.61
N PHE A 646 11.20 26.88 29.51
CA PHE A 646 12.34 25.97 29.53
C PHE A 646 13.40 26.36 28.47
N THR A 647 14.65 25.90 28.68
CA THR A 647 15.70 26.02 27.67
C THR A 647 15.48 25.04 26.51
N PRO A 648 15.91 25.40 25.30
CA PRO A 648 16.02 24.44 24.20
C PRO A 648 16.82 23.22 24.63
N TYR A 649 16.45 22.03 24.14
CA TYR A 649 17.08 20.78 24.51
C TYR A 649 17.97 20.23 23.40
N LYS A 650 19.23 19.92 23.75
CA LYS A 650 20.17 19.24 22.85
C LYS A 650 19.91 17.75 22.87
N MET A 651 19.24 17.22 21.82
CA MET A 651 18.95 15.79 21.71
C MET A 651 20.22 15.02 21.35
N PRO A 652 20.59 13.96 22.08
CA PRO A 652 21.75 13.15 21.75
C PRO A 652 21.71 12.58 20.34
N GLY A 653 22.77 12.74 19.57
CA GLY A 653 22.84 12.28 18.18
C GLY A 653 22.11 13.14 17.16
N HIS A 654 21.41 14.18 17.59
CA HIS A 654 20.61 15.10 16.76
C HIS A 654 20.95 16.57 17.03
N SER A 655 20.10 17.48 16.54
CA SER A 655 20.18 18.93 16.71
C SER A 655 19.68 19.38 18.10
N THR A 656 19.56 20.69 18.30
CA THR A 656 18.91 21.30 19.46
C THR A 656 17.47 21.64 19.08
N PHE A 657 16.52 21.29 19.94
CA PHE A 657 15.10 21.46 19.65
C PHE A 657 14.37 22.31 20.66
N MET A 658 13.32 22.95 20.18
CA MET A 658 12.33 23.71 20.94
C MET A 658 10.95 23.06 20.80
N ASP A 659 10.01 23.49 21.64
CA ASP A 659 8.61 23.06 21.63
C ASP A 659 7.97 23.21 20.24
N GLY A 660 7.26 22.16 19.83
CA GLY A 660 6.51 22.15 18.58
C GLY A 660 5.41 23.21 18.50
N GLY A 661 4.96 23.73 19.63
CA GLY A 661 3.96 24.81 19.69
C GLY A 661 4.37 26.11 19.00
N LEU A 662 5.66 26.31 18.75
CA LEU A 662 6.15 27.46 17.97
C LEU A 662 5.68 27.44 16.52
N SER A 663 5.50 26.27 15.92
CA SER A 663 5.07 26.12 14.52
C SER A 663 3.70 25.46 14.39
N ASP A 664 3.46 24.39 15.16
CA ASP A 664 2.30 23.54 15.06
C ASP A 664 1.73 23.19 16.46
N ASN A 665 1.17 24.22 17.15
CA ASN A 665 0.53 24.00 18.45
C ASN A 665 -0.64 23.03 18.38
N ASN A 666 -1.42 23.08 17.31
CA ASN A 666 -2.34 22.04 16.90
C ASN A 666 -1.71 21.22 15.78
N PRO A 667 -1.33 19.95 15.99
CA PRO A 667 -0.61 19.15 15.01
C PRO A 667 -1.50 18.55 13.89
N CYS A 668 -2.71 19.06 13.71
CA CYS A 668 -3.69 18.52 12.77
C CYS A 668 -3.19 18.47 11.32
N MET A 669 -2.46 19.51 10.84
CA MET A 669 -1.93 19.51 9.47
C MET A 669 -0.85 18.45 9.27
N LEU A 670 0.02 18.23 10.24
CA LEU A 670 1.03 17.18 10.22
C LEU A 670 0.37 15.79 10.18
N ALA A 671 -0.66 15.60 11.01
CA ALA A 671 -1.43 14.36 11.06
C ALA A 671 -2.13 14.05 9.73
N VAL A 672 -2.69 15.06 9.04
CA VAL A 672 -3.29 14.89 7.70
C VAL A 672 -2.24 14.50 6.66
N GLN A 673 -1.06 15.15 6.66
CA GLN A 673 0.00 14.81 5.72
C GLN A 673 0.51 13.38 5.93
N GLU A 674 0.68 12.95 7.17
CA GLU A 674 1.08 11.57 7.47
C GLU A 674 -0.02 10.56 7.12
N LEU A 675 -1.30 10.89 7.37
CA LEU A 675 -2.45 10.09 6.96
C LEU A 675 -2.42 9.83 5.44
N GLN A 676 -2.22 10.88 4.64
CA GLN A 676 -2.17 10.78 3.18
C GLN A 676 -1.01 9.92 2.68
N LYS A 677 0.15 9.96 3.36
CA LYS A 677 1.29 9.10 3.04
C LYS A 677 1.06 7.64 3.43
N MET A 678 0.36 7.38 4.54
CA MET A 678 0.12 6.03 5.05
C MET A 678 -1.01 5.31 4.33
N ALA A 679 -2.02 6.06 3.86
CA ALA A 679 -3.20 5.52 3.19
C ALA A 679 -3.55 6.28 1.91
N PRO A 680 -2.67 6.29 0.89
CA PRO A 680 -2.87 7.08 -0.34
C PRO A 680 -4.08 6.64 -1.17
N GLY A 681 -4.58 5.42 -0.95
CA GLY A 681 -5.78 4.89 -1.60
C GLY A 681 -7.10 5.32 -0.95
N LEU A 682 -7.06 5.96 0.21
CA LEU A 682 -8.24 6.42 0.94
C LEU A 682 -8.36 7.94 0.81
N SER A 683 -9.53 8.40 0.38
CA SER A 683 -9.78 9.84 0.19
C SER A 683 -9.98 10.61 1.50
N ARG A 684 -10.34 9.91 2.59
CA ARG A 684 -10.62 10.50 3.91
C ARG A 684 -10.17 9.56 5.05
N SER A 685 -10.06 10.11 6.26
CA SER A 685 -9.98 9.30 7.50
C SER A 685 -11.35 8.78 7.90
N ASP A 686 -11.40 7.76 8.74
CA ASP A 686 -12.63 7.27 9.37
C ASP A 686 -13.20 8.34 10.28
N HIS A 687 -12.40 8.80 11.25
CA HIS A 687 -12.58 10.06 11.90
C HIS A 687 -11.27 10.72 12.30
N PHE A 688 -11.31 12.03 12.40
CA PHE A 688 -10.23 12.87 12.82
C PHE A 688 -10.70 13.71 13.98
N VAL A 689 -10.17 13.41 15.17
CA VAL A 689 -10.55 14.05 16.42
C VAL A 689 -9.43 14.99 16.85
N SER A 690 -9.67 16.31 16.80
CA SER A 690 -8.76 17.33 17.29
C SER A 690 -9.27 17.89 18.62
N VAL A 691 -8.42 17.88 19.65
CA VAL A 691 -8.79 18.29 21.00
C VAL A 691 -7.95 19.46 21.46
N GLY A 692 -8.61 20.54 21.84
CA GLY A 692 -7.99 21.78 22.31
C GLY A 692 -7.74 21.81 23.81
N THR A 693 -7.00 22.82 24.21
CA THR A 693 -6.63 23.08 25.61
C THR A 693 -7.32 24.30 26.20
N GLY A 694 -8.56 24.59 25.74
CA GLY A 694 -9.42 25.67 26.18
C GLY A 694 -9.43 26.89 25.25
N ILE A 695 -10.58 27.53 25.11
CA ILE A 695 -10.78 28.75 24.33
C ILE A 695 -11.49 29.81 25.17
N SER A 696 -10.95 31.04 25.19
CA SER A 696 -11.61 32.16 25.90
C SER A 696 -12.82 32.66 25.12
N THR A 697 -13.97 32.78 25.79
CA THR A 697 -15.21 33.30 25.20
C THR A 697 -15.25 34.81 25.17
N THR A 698 -14.40 35.49 25.96
CA THR A 698 -14.32 36.96 25.98
C THR A 698 -13.47 37.48 24.81
N LYS A 699 -14.08 38.27 23.91
CA LYS A 699 -13.34 39.01 22.89
C LYS A 699 -12.34 39.92 23.62
N LYS A 700 -11.03 39.71 23.39
CA LYS A 700 -10.00 40.64 23.85
C LYS A 700 -10.24 42.01 23.24
N VAL A 701 -10.91 42.91 23.95
CA VAL A 701 -10.67 44.35 23.82
C VAL A 701 -9.22 44.51 24.24
N ALA A 702 -8.38 44.98 23.35
CA ALA A 702 -6.95 45.19 23.59
C ALA A 702 -6.80 46.15 24.81
N LYS A 703 -6.91 45.64 25.99
CA LYS A 703 -6.41 46.27 27.20
C LYS A 703 -4.91 46.05 27.16
N SER A 704 -4.17 47.13 26.90
CA SER A 704 -2.74 47.21 27.16
C SER A 704 -2.51 46.71 28.59
N SER A 705 -2.12 45.41 28.73
CA SER A 705 -1.63 44.92 30.03
C SER A 705 -0.39 45.75 30.34
N VAL A 706 -0.45 46.45 31.43
CA VAL A 706 0.63 47.25 32.00
C VAL A 706 1.75 46.31 32.41
N TYR A 707 2.55 45.90 31.43
CA TYR A 707 3.95 45.56 31.72
C TYR A 707 4.70 46.91 31.80
N PRO A 708 5.61 47.07 32.77
CA PRO A 708 6.29 48.35 32.96
C PRO A 708 7.03 48.71 31.65
N SER A 709 6.43 49.66 30.89
CA SER A 709 6.95 50.26 29.67
C SER A 709 8.15 51.17 29.94
N LEU A 710 8.76 51.08 31.09
CA LEU A 710 9.78 52.03 31.55
C LEU A 710 11.22 51.64 31.15
N LEU A 711 11.50 50.46 30.60
CA LEU A 711 12.88 50.06 30.32
C LEU A 711 13.15 49.57 28.88
N PHE A 712 12.13 49.30 28.11
CA PHE A 712 12.30 48.98 26.69
C PHE A 712 11.14 49.58 25.92
N GLY A 713 11.43 50.62 25.13
CA GLY A 713 10.47 51.26 24.26
C GLY A 713 9.72 50.21 23.41
N ASN A 714 8.45 50.52 23.10
CA ASN A 714 7.57 49.72 22.24
C ASN A 714 8.27 49.39 20.88
N SER A 715 9.16 48.43 20.88
CA SER A 715 9.78 48.00 19.61
C SER A 715 8.73 47.17 18.86
N SER A 716 8.51 47.54 17.62
CA SER A 716 7.64 46.82 16.68
C SER A 716 7.96 45.31 16.62
N LEU A 717 9.20 44.93 16.89
CA LEU A 717 9.69 43.57 17.04
C LEU A 717 9.02 42.77 18.17
N GLN A 718 8.78 43.37 19.34
CA GLN A 718 8.11 42.69 20.45
C GLN A 718 6.62 42.49 20.18
N GLN A 719 5.98 43.48 19.54
CA GLN A 719 4.58 43.38 19.12
C GLN A 719 4.42 42.31 18.03
N THR A 720 5.33 42.29 17.05
CA THR A 720 5.35 41.29 15.99
C THR A 720 5.60 39.88 16.53
N ALA A 721 6.54 39.69 17.46
CA ALA A 721 6.80 38.42 18.10
C ALA A 721 5.61 37.92 18.93
N LYS A 722 4.97 38.83 19.68
CA LYS A 722 3.73 38.49 20.43
C LYS A 722 2.57 38.15 19.50
N HIS A 723 2.44 38.87 18.39
CA HIS A 723 1.39 38.57 17.41
C HIS A 723 1.63 37.23 16.74
N TYR A 724 2.87 36.98 16.29
CA TYR A 724 3.27 35.70 15.70
C TYR A 724 3.01 34.50 16.63
N LEU A 725 3.37 34.63 17.90
CA LEU A 725 3.11 33.59 18.89
C LEU A 725 1.62 33.38 19.11
N ASN A 726 0.84 34.47 19.30
CA ASN A 726 -0.59 34.35 19.51
C ASN A 726 -1.33 33.71 18.32
N GLU A 727 -0.90 33.98 17.10
CA GLU A 727 -1.48 33.38 15.90
C GLU A 727 -1.12 31.88 15.79
N ASN A 728 0.11 31.49 16.12
CA ASN A 728 0.54 30.11 16.05
C ASN A 728 0.01 29.24 17.22
N PHE A 729 -0.23 29.84 18.39
CA PHE A 729 -0.86 29.18 19.53
C PHE A 729 -2.39 29.05 19.43
N ASP A 730 -3.02 29.66 18.41
CA ASP A 730 -4.47 29.54 18.20
C ASP A 730 -4.78 28.25 17.45
N GLY A 731 -4.97 27.15 18.19
CA GLY A 731 -5.27 25.83 17.63
C GLY A 731 -6.59 25.79 16.85
N ASP A 732 -7.58 26.61 17.21
CA ASP A 732 -8.87 26.66 16.52
C ASP A 732 -8.76 27.34 15.14
N LYS A 733 -7.98 28.38 15.03
CA LYS A 733 -7.68 28.98 13.72
C LYS A 733 -6.92 28.01 12.79
N ARG A 734 -5.95 27.29 13.35
CA ARG A 734 -5.18 26.29 12.58
C ARG A 734 -6.10 25.17 12.08
N PHE A 735 -6.99 24.67 12.94
CA PHE A 735 -7.98 23.68 12.58
C PHE A 735 -8.96 24.20 11.52
N ALA A 736 -9.45 25.43 11.67
CA ALA A 736 -10.34 26.05 10.68
C ALA A 736 -9.69 26.21 9.31
N LEU A 737 -8.39 26.59 9.26
CA LEU A 737 -7.62 26.65 8.02
C LEU A 737 -7.48 25.27 7.36
N MET A 738 -7.11 24.24 8.13
CA MET A 738 -7.05 22.87 7.65
C MET A 738 -8.39 22.41 7.06
N ARG A 739 -9.49 22.67 7.78
CA ARG A 739 -10.84 22.33 7.33
C ARG A 739 -11.17 23.00 5.99
N GLN A 740 -10.79 24.26 5.80
CA GLN A 740 -10.99 24.97 4.53
C GLN A 740 -10.16 24.36 3.40
N ILE A 741 -8.89 24.04 3.64
CA ILE A 741 -8.00 23.43 2.63
C ILE A 741 -8.57 22.06 2.21
N LEU A 742 -8.99 21.23 3.15
CA LEU A 742 -9.58 19.94 2.85
C LEU A 742 -10.91 20.07 2.10
N ALA A 743 -11.73 21.06 2.43
CA ALA A 743 -12.98 21.32 1.74
C ALA A 743 -12.83 21.70 0.26
N ILE A 744 -11.71 22.34 -0.10
CA ILE A 744 -11.37 22.67 -1.49
C ILE A 744 -10.85 21.43 -2.23
N SER A 745 -10.17 20.53 -1.52
CA SER A 745 -9.43 19.41 -2.11
C SER A 745 -10.27 18.14 -2.24
N LEU A 746 -11.34 17.97 -1.43
CA LEU A 746 -12.12 16.75 -1.34
C LEU A 746 -13.53 16.92 -1.90
N PRO A 747 -14.12 15.86 -2.47
CA PRO A 747 -15.52 15.85 -2.88
C PRO A 747 -16.47 16.11 -1.71
N GLY A 748 -17.62 16.74 -1.96
CA GLY A 748 -18.63 17.04 -0.92
C GLY A 748 -18.43 18.34 -0.16
N GLY A 749 -17.31 19.04 -0.34
CA GLY A 749 -17.03 20.32 0.27
C GLY A 749 -17.04 20.28 1.80
N ILE A 750 -17.51 21.36 2.46
CA ILE A 750 -17.53 21.49 3.93
C ILE A 750 -18.43 20.43 4.56
N ALA A 751 -19.61 20.17 4.02
CA ALA A 751 -20.55 19.21 4.59
C ALA A 751 -19.98 17.77 4.63
N GLY A 752 -19.31 17.34 3.57
CA GLY A 752 -18.68 16.00 3.53
C GLY A 752 -17.50 15.84 4.50
N ILE A 753 -16.88 16.96 4.91
CA ILE A 753 -15.77 16.94 5.87
C ILE A 753 -16.27 16.88 7.30
N ASP A 754 -17.36 17.57 7.61
CA ASP A 754 -17.92 17.64 8.98
C ASP A 754 -18.45 16.28 9.49
N GLU A 755 -18.64 15.31 8.59
CA GLU A 755 -19.01 13.95 8.97
C GLU A 755 -17.88 13.19 9.69
N TRP A 756 -16.62 13.53 9.43
CA TRP A 756 -15.48 12.79 9.96
C TRP A 756 -14.41 13.66 10.64
N LEU A 757 -14.48 14.99 10.50
CA LEU A 757 -13.51 15.93 11.05
C LEU A 757 -14.14 16.68 12.25
N HIS A 758 -13.67 16.35 13.45
CA HIS A 758 -14.26 16.86 14.69
C HIS A 758 -13.24 17.70 15.47
N ARG A 759 -13.71 18.82 16.03
CA ARG A 759 -12.95 19.67 16.94
C ARG A 759 -13.68 19.80 18.27
N PHE A 760 -12.99 19.43 19.34
CA PHE A 760 -13.47 19.58 20.70
C PHE A 760 -12.61 20.57 21.46
N ASN A 761 -13.21 21.53 22.10
CA ASN A 761 -12.50 22.49 22.94
C ASN A 761 -13.42 22.98 24.06
N LEU A 762 -12.84 23.29 25.22
CA LEU A 762 -13.60 23.78 26.37
C LEU A 762 -13.75 25.32 26.27
N PRO A 763 -14.97 25.89 26.19
CA PRO A 763 -15.17 27.32 26.32
C PRO A 763 -14.97 27.74 27.79
N ILE A 764 -14.08 28.71 28.02
CA ILE A 764 -13.73 29.24 29.34
C ILE A 764 -14.13 30.71 29.40
N GLU A 765 -14.91 31.08 30.41
CA GLU A 765 -15.25 32.47 30.66
C GLU A 765 -14.04 33.20 31.25
N GLY A 766 -13.71 34.37 30.68
CA GLY A 766 -12.56 35.16 31.12
C GLY A 766 -11.26 34.82 30.42
N GLU A 767 -10.14 35.10 31.06
CA GLU A 767 -8.80 34.81 30.53
C GLU A 767 -8.42 33.35 30.82
N LEU A 768 -7.72 32.75 29.84
CA LEU A 768 -7.19 31.40 30.05
C LEU A 768 -6.10 31.41 31.15
N PRO A 769 -6.09 30.41 32.05
CA PRO A 769 -5.01 30.26 33.04
C PRO A 769 -3.62 30.21 32.39
N ASP A 770 -2.60 30.74 33.09
CA ASP A 770 -1.20 30.63 32.62
C ASP A 770 -0.80 29.16 32.46
N LEU A 771 0.04 28.90 31.48
CA LEU A 771 0.49 27.52 31.14
C LEU A 771 1.18 26.77 32.30
N SER A 772 1.59 27.50 33.34
CA SER A 772 2.27 26.98 34.54
C SER A 772 1.46 27.13 35.85
N ASP A 773 0.21 27.61 35.79
CA ASP A 773 -0.63 27.77 36.96
C ASP A 773 -1.22 26.44 37.44
N VAL A 774 -0.46 25.70 38.21
CA VAL A 774 -0.85 24.38 38.74
C VAL A 774 -2.12 24.45 39.60
N SER A 775 -2.43 25.59 40.18
CA SER A 775 -3.64 25.73 41.00
C SER A 775 -4.95 25.60 40.22
N ALA A 776 -4.89 25.87 38.88
CA ALA A 776 -6.04 25.77 38.00
C ALA A 776 -6.29 24.33 37.47
N VAL A 777 -5.38 23.38 37.66
CA VAL A 777 -5.49 22.02 37.10
C VAL A 777 -6.79 21.33 37.46
N GLU A 778 -7.14 21.33 38.73
CA GLU A 778 -8.34 20.62 39.24
C GLU A 778 -9.63 21.28 38.76
N SER A 779 -9.70 22.61 38.85
CA SER A 779 -10.90 23.34 38.39
C SER A 779 -11.12 23.23 36.88
N LEU A 780 -10.04 23.21 36.10
CA LEU A 780 -10.11 22.93 34.64
C LEU A 780 -10.61 21.52 34.37
N ALA A 781 -10.09 20.53 35.12
CA ALA A 781 -10.50 19.14 34.97
C ALA A 781 -11.97 18.93 35.30
N GLU A 782 -12.46 19.54 36.41
CA GLU A 782 -13.85 19.47 36.80
C GLU A 782 -14.77 20.13 35.76
N ALA A 783 -14.42 21.33 35.30
CA ALA A 783 -15.18 22.04 34.27
C ALA A 783 -15.22 21.24 32.95
N ALA A 784 -14.09 20.69 32.52
CA ALA A 784 -14.00 19.88 31.32
C ALA A 784 -14.81 18.58 31.44
N ARG A 785 -14.73 17.90 32.59
CA ARG A 785 -15.50 16.67 32.83
C ARG A 785 -16.99 16.94 32.77
N ALA A 786 -17.47 18.02 33.45
CA ALA A 786 -18.87 18.40 33.42
C ALA A 786 -19.34 18.75 32.01
N TYR A 787 -18.54 19.53 31.27
CA TYR A 787 -18.83 19.97 29.92
C TYR A 787 -18.93 18.78 28.92
N PHE A 788 -17.90 17.97 28.84
CA PHE A 788 -17.85 16.88 27.84
C PHE A 788 -18.77 15.70 28.20
N THR A 789 -19.10 15.48 29.47
CA THR A 789 -20.10 14.48 29.85
C THR A 789 -21.51 14.90 29.42
N ALA A 790 -21.77 16.19 29.38
CA ALA A 790 -23.08 16.74 28.99
C ALA A 790 -23.19 17.00 27.46
N ASP A 791 -22.04 16.99 26.73
CA ASP A 791 -22.01 17.33 25.31
C ASP A 791 -22.55 16.16 24.46
N PRO A 792 -23.65 16.33 23.72
CA PRO A 792 -24.22 15.29 22.88
C PRO A 792 -23.30 14.90 21.74
N THR A 793 -22.38 15.77 21.30
CA THR A 793 -21.43 15.46 20.21
C THR A 793 -20.40 14.44 20.65
N VAL A 794 -20.06 14.35 21.95
CA VAL A 794 -19.18 13.28 22.48
C VAL A 794 -19.89 11.92 22.40
N ARG A 795 -21.22 11.91 22.63
CA ARG A 795 -22.02 10.69 22.49
C ARG A 795 -22.11 10.25 21.03
N ASP A 796 -22.34 11.18 20.13
CA ASP A 796 -22.36 10.90 18.67
C ASP A 796 -21.02 10.37 18.18
N LEU A 797 -19.91 10.95 18.65
CA LEU A 797 -18.55 10.46 18.36
C LEU A 797 -18.31 9.03 18.92
N ALA A 798 -18.85 8.73 20.10
CA ALA A 798 -18.75 7.39 20.68
C ALA A 798 -19.51 6.36 19.84
N ASP A 799 -20.70 6.70 19.34
CA ASP A 799 -21.49 5.86 18.45
C ASP A 799 -20.78 5.63 17.11
N ALA A 800 -20.19 6.70 16.55
CA ALA A 800 -19.35 6.60 15.37
C ALA A 800 -18.13 5.67 15.62
N ALA A 801 -17.48 5.79 16.78
CA ALA A 801 -16.36 4.92 17.13
C ALA A 801 -16.75 3.43 17.19
N LEU A 802 -17.95 3.10 17.69
CA LEU A 802 -18.48 1.74 17.65
C LEU A 802 -18.71 1.25 16.22
N ALA A 803 -19.28 2.08 15.35
CA ALA A 803 -19.50 1.73 13.94
C ALA A 803 -18.16 1.50 13.20
N LEU A 804 -17.15 2.31 13.47
CA LEU A 804 -15.82 2.25 12.87
C LEU A 804 -14.97 1.06 13.36
N THR A 805 -15.46 0.25 14.30
CA THR A 805 -14.86 -1.05 14.62
C THR A 805 -15.12 -2.08 13.51
N PHE A 806 -16.15 -1.86 12.67
CA PHE A 806 -16.49 -2.73 11.56
C PHE A 806 -15.92 -2.19 10.24
N TYR A 807 -15.57 -3.09 9.32
CA TYR A 807 -15.09 -2.78 7.98
C TYR A 807 -15.58 -3.83 7.00
N PHE A 808 -15.57 -3.51 5.71
CA PHE A 808 -16.00 -4.42 4.67
C PHE A 808 -14.81 -4.89 3.82
N GLU A 809 -14.79 -6.18 3.49
CA GLU A 809 -13.84 -6.77 2.54
C GLU A 809 -14.54 -7.70 1.57
N LEU A 810 -14.04 -7.79 0.34
CA LEU A 810 -14.50 -8.80 -0.62
C LEU A 810 -14.06 -10.19 -0.15
N GLN A 811 -14.88 -11.19 -0.46
CA GLN A 811 -14.55 -12.57 -0.13
C GLN A 811 -13.25 -12.99 -0.83
N PRO A 812 -12.24 -13.48 -0.09
CA PRO A 812 -10.97 -13.87 -0.66
C PRO A 812 -11.11 -14.86 -1.84
N GLY A 813 -10.45 -14.57 -2.94
CA GLY A 813 -10.47 -15.40 -4.15
C GLY A 813 -11.74 -15.32 -4.99
N ARG A 814 -12.70 -14.45 -4.63
CA ARG A 814 -13.95 -14.27 -5.38
C ARG A 814 -14.08 -12.82 -5.87
N MET A 815 -13.58 -12.60 -7.08
CA MET A 815 -13.67 -11.29 -7.73
C MET A 815 -15.13 -10.96 -8.10
N PRO A 816 -15.47 -9.65 -8.21
CA PRO A 816 -16.75 -9.22 -8.75
C PRO A 816 -17.04 -9.84 -10.12
N VAL A 817 -18.23 -10.42 -10.30
CA VAL A 817 -18.66 -11.07 -11.53
C VAL A 817 -19.64 -10.17 -12.25
N TYR A 818 -19.33 -9.80 -13.49
CA TYR A 818 -20.25 -9.00 -14.32
C TYR A 818 -21.27 -9.90 -15.02
N GLU A 819 -22.53 -9.78 -14.63
CA GLU A 819 -23.66 -10.50 -15.25
C GLU A 819 -24.85 -9.57 -15.46
N ARG A 820 -25.48 -9.68 -16.63
CA ARG A 820 -26.74 -8.99 -16.97
C ARG A 820 -26.70 -7.45 -16.75
N GLY A 821 -25.56 -6.83 -17.00
CA GLY A 821 -25.44 -5.36 -16.89
C GLY A 821 -25.08 -4.84 -15.50
N SER A 822 -24.75 -5.72 -14.57
CA SER A 822 -24.30 -5.37 -13.22
C SER A 822 -23.23 -6.32 -12.71
N TYR A 823 -22.41 -5.86 -11.75
CA TYR A 823 -21.46 -6.70 -11.02
C TYR A 823 -22.18 -7.31 -9.81
N THR A 824 -22.01 -8.62 -9.62
CA THR A 824 -22.39 -9.30 -8.37
C THR A 824 -21.11 -9.50 -7.55
N CYS A 825 -21.10 -8.97 -6.35
CA CYS A 825 -19.96 -9.00 -5.44
C CYS A 825 -20.36 -9.71 -4.16
N TYR A 826 -19.45 -10.52 -3.64
CA TYR A 826 -19.61 -11.16 -2.34
C TYR A 826 -18.52 -10.65 -1.42
N GLY A 827 -18.91 -10.24 -0.25
CA GLY A 827 -17.97 -9.73 0.75
C GLY A 827 -18.44 -10.04 2.16
N MET A 828 -17.65 -9.63 3.11
CA MET A 828 -17.89 -9.85 4.52
C MET A 828 -17.69 -8.55 5.29
N ILE A 829 -18.63 -8.24 6.18
CA ILE A 829 -18.40 -7.23 7.22
C ILE A 829 -17.62 -7.95 8.32
N ARG A 830 -16.49 -7.37 8.70
CA ARG A 830 -15.58 -7.85 9.73
C ARG A 830 -15.49 -6.86 10.87
N CYS A 831 -14.96 -7.28 12.01
CA CYS A 831 -14.67 -6.43 13.15
C CYS A 831 -13.15 -6.31 13.36
N ARG A 832 -12.67 -5.11 13.71
CA ARG A 832 -11.26 -4.86 14.10
C ARG A 832 -10.89 -5.47 15.45
N ILE A 833 -11.89 -5.62 16.35
CA ILE A 833 -11.71 -6.25 17.64
C ILE A 833 -11.78 -7.77 17.40
N PRO A 834 -10.70 -8.52 17.66
CA PRO A 834 -10.70 -9.97 17.46
C PRO A 834 -11.57 -10.68 18.49
N GLY A 835 -12.13 -11.83 18.12
CA GLY A 835 -13.03 -12.60 18.97
C GLY A 835 -12.45 -13.04 20.32
N VAL A 836 -11.12 -13.08 20.41
CA VAL A 836 -10.41 -13.42 21.67
C VAL A 836 -10.33 -12.23 22.65
N ASN A 837 -10.65 -11.01 22.22
CA ASN A 837 -10.65 -9.83 23.08
C ASN A 837 -11.95 -9.78 23.92
N PRO A 838 -11.89 -9.62 25.26
CA PRO A 838 -13.09 -9.51 26.09
C PRO A 838 -14.07 -8.42 25.67
N ALA A 839 -13.57 -7.27 25.19
CA ALA A 839 -14.39 -6.17 24.70
C ALA A 839 -15.24 -6.54 23.47
N PHE A 840 -14.85 -7.59 22.72
CA PHE A 840 -15.62 -8.07 21.57
C PHE A 840 -16.99 -8.64 21.99
N CYS A 841 -17.02 -9.53 23.00
CA CYS A 841 -18.28 -10.07 23.51
C CYS A 841 -19.18 -8.97 24.07
N GLN A 842 -18.57 -7.99 24.77
CA GLN A 842 -19.30 -6.84 25.31
C GLN A 842 -19.90 -5.98 24.19
N LEU A 843 -19.13 -5.75 23.10
CA LEU A 843 -19.62 -5.04 21.91
C LEU A 843 -20.84 -5.73 21.30
N LEU A 844 -20.76 -7.04 21.05
CA LEU A 844 -21.87 -7.78 20.43
C LEU A 844 -23.12 -7.77 21.31
N GLN A 845 -22.97 -8.00 22.63
CA GLN A 845 -24.08 -7.92 23.57
C GLN A 845 -24.74 -6.54 23.56
N MET A 846 -23.95 -5.47 23.56
CA MET A 846 -24.47 -4.09 23.51
C MET A 846 -25.21 -3.83 22.19
N LEU A 847 -24.69 -4.29 21.05
CA LEU A 847 -25.33 -4.14 19.74
C LEU A 847 -26.63 -4.94 19.65
N ASP A 848 -26.67 -6.16 20.17
CA ASP A 848 -27.89 -6.97 20.21
C ASP A 848 -28.95 -6.35 21.13
N CYS A 849 -28.57 -5.79 22.30
CA CYS A 849 -29.49 -5.07 23.18
C CYS A 849 -30.09 -3.82 22.54
N LEU A 850 -29.36 -3.18 21.60
CA LEU A 850 -29.82 -2.00 20.86
C LEU A 850 -30.60 -2.35 19.57
N ASP A 851 -30.80 -3.64 19.26
CA ASP A 851 -31.35 -4.10 17.98
C ASP A 851 -30.58 -3.48 16.76
N ALA A 852 -29.27 -3.37 16.91
CA ALA A 852 -28.40 -2.76 15.91
C ALA A 852 -28.36 -3.59 14.62
N ASN A 853 -28.29 -2.93 13.47
CA ASN A 853 -28.17 -3.62 12.19
C ASN A 853 -27.38 -2.81 11.16
N PHE A 854 -26.87 -3.53 10.13
CA PHE A 854 -26.19 -2.87 9.02
C PHE A 854 -27.18 -2.44 7.94
N GLN A 855 -27.09 -1.21 7.49
CA GLN A 855 -27.79 -0.67 6.34
C GLN A 855 -26.85 -0.64 5.15
N ILE A 856 -27.25 -1.30 4.05
CA ILE A 856 -26.41 -1.46 2.85
C ILE A 856 -27.28 -1.13 1.63
N GLN A 857 -26.93 -0.08 0.89
CA GLN A 857 -27.77 0.45 -0.18
C GLN A 857 -27.97 -0.51 -1.37
N MET A 858 -27.06 -1.43 -1.62
CA MET A 858 -27.04 -2.28 -2.82
C MET A 858 -27.16 -3.77 -2.49
N GLN A 859 -27.71 -4.12 -1.33
CA GLN A 859 -27.87 -5.49 -0.89
C GLN A 859 -28.97 -6.23 -1.65
N VAL A 860 -28.68 -7.49 -2.03
CA VAL A 860 -29.63 -8.33 -2.76
C VAL A 860 -30.60 -9.05 -1.83
N ASN A 861 -30.15 -9.43 -0.65
CA ASN A 861 -30.96 -10.10 0.38
C ASN A 861 -30.56 -9.56 1.77
N ASP A 862 -31.52 -9.14 2.54
CA ASP A 862 -31.34 -8.72 3.93
C ASP A 862 -31.67 -9.88 4.87
N SER A 863 -30.68 -10.43 5.57
CA SER A 863 -30.90 -11.36 6.67
C SER A 863 -30.69 -10.58 7.98
N ARG A 864 -31.78 -10.39 8.74
CA ARG A 864 -31.75 -9.83 10.10
C ARG A 864 -31.31 -10.92 11.07
N GLU A 865 -30.02 -11.22 11.07
CA GLU A 865 -29.41 -12.12 12.04
C GLU A 865 -28.86 -11.29 13.20
N PRO A 866 -29.01 -11.75 14.47
CA PRO A 866 -28.36 -11.11 15.62
C PRO A 866 -26.85 -10.97 15.39
N MET A 867 -26.26 -9.88 15.91
CA MET A 867 -24.84 -9.64 15.76
C MET A 867 -24.00 -10.77 16.38
N SER A 868 -24.46 -11.33 17.49
CA SER A 868 -23.80 -12.45 18.18
C SER A 868 -23.82 -13.77 17.40
N GLU A 869 -24.66 -13.92 16.39
CA GLU A 869 -24.71 -15.12 15.53
C GLU A 869 -23.80 -15.00 14.30
N CYS A 870 -23.36 -13.77 13.97
CA CYS A 870 -22.50 -13.49 12.83
C CYS A 870 -21.02 -13.79 13.12
N LEU A 871 -20.68 -15.02 13.45
CA LEU A 871 -19.32 -15.44 13.80
C LEU A 871 -18.74 -16.45 12.79
N ASP A 872 -17.45 -16.32 12.52
CA ASP A 872 -16.73 -17.35 11.79
C ASP A 872 -16.33 -18.52 12.70
N ARG A 873 -15.74 -19.56 12.13
CA ARG A 873 -15.31 -20.78 12.87
C ARG A 873 -14.23 -20.51 13.93
N HIS A 874 -13.64 -19.32 13.95
CA HIS A 874 -12.60 -18.89 14.88
C HIS A 874 -13.13 -17.90 15.94
N GLY A 875 -14.43 -17.61 15.90
CA GLY A 875 -15.09 -16.71 16.83
C GLY A 875 -14.97 -15.23 16.48
N ASN A 876 -14.45 -14.87 15.29
CA ASN A 876 -14.40 -13.49 14.84
C ASN A 876 -15.69 -13.09 14.12
N PHE A 877 -16.05 -11.81 14.19
CA PHE A 877 -17.22 -11.31 13.47
C PHE A 877 -17.09 -11.46 11.96
N SER A 878 -18.12 -12.03 11.32
CA SER A 878 -18.12 -12.32 9.89
C SER A 878 -19.54 -12.40 9.34
N LYS A 879 -20.08 -11.25 8.89
CA LYS A 879 -21.39 -11.20 8.22
C LYS A 879 -21.21 -11.21 6.72
N LEU A 880 -21.72 -12.25 6.07
CA LEU A 880 -21.70 -12.37 4.60
C LEU A 880 -22.69 -11.39 3.96
N VAL A 881 -22.24 -10.68 2.95
CA VAL A 881 -23.04 -9.72 2.19
C VAL A 881 -22.89 -10.00 0.70
N CYS A 882 -24.03 -10.04 0.00
CA CYS A 882 -24.10 -10.11 -1.47
C CYS A 882 -24.58 -8.77 -2.00
N LEU A 883 -23.79 -8.14 -2.85
CA LEU A 883 -24.00 -6.81 -3.39
C LEU A 883 -24.18 -6.88 -4.91
N ARG A 884 -25.01 -5.98 -5.46
CA ARG A 884 -25.13 -5.79 -6.89
C ARG A 884 -24.90 -4.33 -7.25
N VAL A 885 -23.88 -4.08 -8.09
CA VAL A 885 -23.45 -2.75 -8.52
C VAL A 885 -23.45 -2.63 -10.03
N SER A 886 -23.74 -1.46 -10.55
CA SER A 886 -23.82 -1.21 -11.99
C SER A 886 -22.44 -0.97 -12.60
N SER A 887 -21.54 -0.33 -11.84
CA SER A 887 -20.18 0.03 -12.24
C SER A 887 -19.20 -0.26 -11.09
N LEU A 888 -17.93 -0.43 -11.42
CA LEU A 888 -16.85 -0.49 -10.41
C LEU A 888 -16.58 0.88 -9.77
N ASP A 889 -17.03 1.96 -10.38
CA ASP A 889 -16.95 3.31 -9.83
C ASP A 889 -18.13 3.66 -8.90
N ASP A 890 -19.14 2.77 -8.78
CA ASP A 890 -20.24 2.95 -7.83
C ASP A 890 -19.69 2.93 -6.40
N GLU A 891 -20.22 3.82 -5.56
CA GLU A 891 -19.84 3.89 -4.15
C GLU A 891 -20.65 2.89 -3.33
N LEU A 892 -19.96 2.10 -2.54
CA LEU A 892 -20.54 1.21 -1.54
C LEU A 892 -20.66 1.98 -0.22
N ASP A 893 -21.89 2.27 0.16
CA ASP A 893 -22.21 2.89 1.45
C ASP A 893 -22.77 1.82 2.41
N ILE A 894 -22.02 1.54 3.47
CA ILE A 894 -22.42 0.63 4.55
C ILE A 894 -22.41 1.41 5.86
N ARG A 895 -23.53 1.37 6.55
CA ARG A 895 -23.73 2.06 7.84
C ARG A 895 -24.20 1.09 8.91
N LEU A 896 -23.76 1.33 10.14
CA LEU A 896 -24.30 0.68 11.33
C LEU A 896 -25.39 1.58 11.92
N ARG A 897 -26.60 1.05 12.02
CA ARG A 897 -27.71 1.68 12.74
C ARG A 897 -27.75 1.11 14.15
N LEU A 898 -27.50 1.95 15.14
CA LEU A 898 -27.59 1.63 16.56
C LEU A 898 -29.00 1.85 17.09
N HIS A 899 -29.72 2.88 16.59
CA HIS A 899 -31.09 3.25 16.91
C HIS A 899 -31.69 4.01 15.72
N GLU A 900 -32.99 4.37 15.76
CA GLU A 900 -33.68 5.02 14.63
C GLU A 900 -32.96 6.26 14.10
N ASP A 901 -32.40 7.10 14.98
CA ASP A 901 -31.73 8.36 14.66
C ASP A 901 -30.19 8.28 14.77
N ARG A 902 -29.60 7.13 15.11
CA ARG A 902 -28.19 6.96 15.38
C ARG A 902 -27.58 6.00 14.34
N ILE A 903 -27.17 6.57 13.21
CA ILE A 903 -26.70 5.82 12.04
C ILE A 903 -25.34 6.37 11.63
N HIS A 904 -24.31 5.53 11.64
CA HIS A 904 -22.93 5.91 11.34
C HIS A 904 -22.31 5.00 10.30
N HIS A 905 -21.42 5.55 9.48
CA HIS A 905 -20.64 4.77 8.53
C HIS A 905 -19.72 3.77 9.25
N ILE A 906 -19.57 2.57 8.67
CA ILE A 906 -18.50 1.67 9.08
C ILE A 906 -17.16 2.16 8.50
N SER A 907 -16.05 1.60 8.97
CA SER A 907 -14.70 2.00 8.58
C SER A 907 -14.51 1.97 7.05
N ALA A 908 -13.92 3.04 6.54
CA ALA A 908 -13.68 3.33 5.12
C ALA A 908 -14.94 3.49 4.24
N SER A 909 -16.14 3.42 4.78
CA SER A 909 -17.39 3.65 4.03
C SER A 909 -17.74 5.14 3.97
N PRO A 910 -18.20 5.68 2.80
CA PRO A 910 -18.36 5.04 1.51
C PRO A 910 -17.03 4.83 0.76
N LEU A 911 -16.95 3.76 -0.03
CA LEU A 911 -15.77 3.36 -0.79
C LEU A 911 -16.17 2.87 -2.17
N THR A 912 -15.45 3.25 -3.24
CA THR A 912 -15.74 2.71 -4.58
C THR A 912 -15.31 1.25 -4.67
N PHE A 913 -16.05 0.44 -5.43
CA PHE A 913 -15.66 -0.95 -5.69
C PHE A 913 -14.28 -1.07 -6.33
N LYS A 914 -13.91 -0.13 -7.18
CA LYS A 914 -12.58 -0.07 -7.78
C LYS A 914 -11.50 0.06 -6.71
N THR A 915 -11.65 1.00 -5.79
CA THR A 915 -10.70 1.18 -4.68
C THR A 915 -10.63 -0.07 -3.79
N LEU A 916 -11.79 -0.68 -3.50
CA LEU A 916 -11.87 -1.92 -2.72
C LEU A 916 -11.11 -3.07 -3.38
N VAL A 917 -11.30 -3.25 -4.70
CA VAL A 917 -10.58 -4.26 -5.49
C VAL A 917 -9.08 -3.97 -5.50
N ASP A 918 -8.68 -2.72 -5.74
CA ASP A 918 -7.27 -2.32 -5.78
C ASP A 918 -6.57 -2.55 -4.43
N LEU A 919 -7.19 -2.19 -3.32
CA LEU A 919 -6.66 -2.41 -1.97
C LEU A 919 -6.50 -3.90 -1.65
N GLN A 920 -7.47 -4.74 -2.04
CA GLN A 920 -7.45 -6.17 -1.71
C GLN A 920 -6.61 -7.03 -2.67
N MET A 921 -6.43 -6.63 -3.93
CA MET A 921 -5.55 -7.36 -4.85
C MET A 921 -4.13 -7.49 -4.32
N LEU A 922 -3.67 -6.48 -3.61
CA LEU A 922 -2.35 -6.44 -3.00
C LEU A 922 -2.24 -7.32 -1.75
N GLU A 923 -3.30 -7.39 -0.96
CA GLU A 923 -3.36 -8.23 0.23
C GLU A 923 -3.43 -9.72 -0.12
N TRP A 924 -4.19 -10.09 -1.14
CA TRP A 924 -4.33 -11.48 -1.56
C TRP A 924 -3.04 -12.09 -2.11
N SER A 925 -2.18 -11.30 -2.75
CA SER A 925 -0.88 -11.78 -3.18
C SER A 925 0.03 -12.09 -1.97
N ALA A 926 0.01 -11.28 -0.93
CA ALA A 926 0.78 -11.49 0.29
C ALA A 926 0.27 -12.70 1.12
N LEU A 927 -1.06 -12.86 1.24
CA LEU A 927 -1.67 -13.99 1.95
C LEU A 927 -1.42 -15.34 1.28
N LYS A 928 -1.36 -15.41 -0.05
CA LYS A 928 -1.02 -16.65 -0.77
C LYS A 928 0.39 -17.12 -0.47
N GLU A 929 1.35 -16.23 -0.27
CA GLU A 929 2.72 -16.60 0.10
C GLU A 929 2.77 -17.20 1.50
N ALA A 930 2.10 -16.60 2.47
CA ALA A 930 2.02 -17.10 3.84
C ALA A 930 1.34 -18.47 3.92
N GLN A 931 0.23 -18.68 3.20
CA GLN A 931 -0.47 -19.99 3.17
C GLN A 931 0.33 -21.08 2.45
N THR A 932 1.11 -20.72 1.43
CA THR A 932 1.96 -21.68 0.73
C THR A 932 3.13 -22.11 1.63
N ALA A 933 3.70 -21.18 2.39
CA ALA A 933 4.73 -21.46 3.38
C ALA A 933 4.20 -22.37 4.52
N THR A 934 3.00 -22.09 5.03
CA THR A 934 2.39 -22.88 6.11
C THR A 934 2.00 -24.29 5.64
N LYS A 935 1.49 -24.45 4.41
CA LYS A 935 1.18 -25.76 3.84
C LYS A 935 2.42 -26.62 3.59
N VAL A 936 3.54 -26.02 3.21
CA VAL A 936 4.82 -26.73 3.05
C VAL A 936 5.36 -27.19 4.40
N VAL A 937 5.26 -26.38 5.44
CA VAL A 937 5.69 -26.72 6.81
C VAL A 937 4.78 -27.82 7.39
N SER A 938 3.45 -27.73 7.20
CA SER A 938 2.52 -28.74 7.67
C SER A 938 2.66 -30.08 6.92
N LYS A 939 2.98 -30.04 5.63
CA LYS A 939 3.25 -31.24 4.83
C LYS A 939 4.56 -31.89 5.22
N LYS A 940 5.58 -31.09 5.59
CA LYS A 940 6.85 -31.59 6.10
C LYS A 940 6.70 -32.22 7.50
N ARG A 941 5.92 -31.62 8.41
CA ARG A 941 5.58 -32.22 9.72
C ARG A 941 4.78 -33.51 9.57
N ARG A 942 3.79 -33.60 8.66
CA ARG A 942 3.03 -34.83 8.41
C ARG A 942 3.88 -35.92 7.74
N LEU A 943 4.94 -35.63 7.03
CA LEU A 943 5.88 -36.60 6.50
C LEU A 943 6.87 -37.06 7.54
N ASP A 944 7.26 -36.21 8.51
CA ASP A 944 8.12 -36.55 9.64
C ASP A 944 7.38 -37.38 10.73
N ASP A 945 6.05 -37.24 10.85
CA ASP A 945 5.17 -37.99 11.76
C ASP A 945 4.56 -39.24 11.11
N SER A 946 5.01 -39.65 9.91
CA SER A 946 4.52 -40.87 9.29
C SER A 946 5.02 -42.12 10.06
N PRO A 947 4.17 -43.15 10.30
CA PRO A 947 4.53 -44.35 11.07
C PRO A 947 5.76 -45.10 10.53
N LEU A 948 6.11 -44.92 9.27
CA LEU A 948 7.26 -45.53 8.60
C LEU A 948 8.62 -44.95 9.03
N GLN A 949 8.67 -43.73 9.59
CA GLN A 949 9.91 -43.14 10.12
C GLN A 949 10.08 -43.41 11.63
N ALA A 950 8.98 -43.55 12.36
CA ALA A 950 9.03 -43.96 13.77
C ALA A 950 9.63 -45.34 13.95
N ASP A 951 9.39 -46.25 12.99
CA ASP A 951 9.93 -47.64 13.03
C ASP A 951 11.43 -47.66 12.64
N LYS A 952 11.91 -46.71 11.82
CA LYS A 952 13.34 -46.57 11.51
C LYS A 952 14.15 -45.97 12.67
N ARG A 953 13.58 -45.06 13.45
CA ARG A 953 14.24 -44.53 14.65
C ARG A 953 14.33 -45.56 15.77
N ARG A 954 13.28 -46.36 15.99
CA ARG A 954 13.32 -47.47 16.96
C ARG A 954 14.30 -48.61 16.62
N ARG A 955 14.69 -48.77 15.34
CA ARG A 955 15.72 -49.72 14.94
C ARG A 955 17.15 -49.19 15.03
N LEU A 956 17.35 -47.86 15.07
CA LEU A 956 18.65 -47.22 15.23
C LEU A 956 19.02 -47.03 16.72
N ASP A 957 18.03 -46.95 17.62
CA ASP A 957 18.26 -46.88 19.07
C ASP A 957 18.42 -48.27 19.73
N ALA A 958 18.32 -49.38 18.93
CA ALA A 958 18.47 -50.77 19.38
C ALA A 958 19.75 -51.47 18.85
N THR A 959 20.66 -50.67 18.20
CA THR A 959 22.04 -51.03 17.87
C THR A 959 23.01 -50.03 18.47
#